data_3a381448717a6fefc84757496910109f
#
_entry.id   3a381448717a6fefc84757496910109f
#
_cell.length_a   1.000
_cell.length_b   1.000
_cell.length_c   1.000
_cell.angle_alpha   90.00
_cell.angle_beta   90.00
_cell.angle_gamma   90.00
#
_symmetry.space_group_name_H-M   'P 1'
#
loop_
_entity.id
_entity.type
_entity.pdbx_description
1 polymer ?
#
loop_
_entity_poly.entity_id
_entity_poly.type
_entity_poly.pdbx_seq_one_letter_code
_entity_poly.pdbx_strand_id
1 'polypeptide(L)'
;MPAEAIVVRGARVHNLKNIDVSIPRDRLVVITGLSGSGKSTLAFDTIFAEGQRRYVESLSAYARQFLGQLDKPDVDTIDGLSPAIAIDQKGISRNPRSTVGTITEIYDFLRLLYARIGRPHCPHDGRPLERQTVQQIVDSILAMPAGSRLLLLGPAVVNRKGEHQRTIDEARRNGFVRVRIDGEVRDLDEEMRLDRYRSHTIEIVVDRLIIRALPDAGGDHPDRIRVTESVEAALKIGDGMLTVATVGGGDQIFSQRYACPEHGPISLGSLEPRDFSFNNPNGACPDCAGLGVTREIDPDLVIPDRGLSLEAGAVAPWAQATRSQRRYFDELLTSVAAHLGVSMQIPVRDLPAEALGTILFGSNGDLVSLCYTVRGELHTADEPFEGVIPMMRRRLGETSDDAERSRIEQYMIPRTCPTCRGSRLRPEVLGVTVAERTIADLAALPVRDALSWADTLLDADSPVALAPRAILIARPITKEIRARLSFLVDVGLGYLTLDRAAATLSGGEAQRIRLATQIGAGLTGVLYILDEPSIGLHPRDHGQLLATFRQLRDLGNSVIVVEHDEETIRAADWIVDIGPGAGEHGGVLVASGPREAIIAGPRPLPRRGRPLRAGAAERVQPPHRASGAARRPGRGNPQHRARRHGPEGHAAPAPLLT
;
A
#
# COMPACT_ATOMS: atom_id res chain seq x y z
N MET A 1 -7.84 -45.31 -2.63
CA MET A 1 -8.52 -44.34 -3.49
C MET A 1 -8.76 -43.06 -2.70
N PRO A 2 -8.65 -41.87 -3.27
CA PRO A 2 -9.05 -40.66 -2.54
C PRO A 2 -10.55 -40.78 -2.15
N ALA A 3 -10.90 -40.27 -0.97
CA ALA A 3 -12.26 -40.29 -0.48
C ALA A 3 -13.18 -39.53 -1.47
N GLU A 4 -14.32 -40.11 -1.84
CA GLU A 4 -15.28 -39.52 -2.79
C GLU A 4 -16.09 -38.37 -2.17
N ALA A 5 -16.11 -38.26 -0.84
CA ALA A 5 -16.89 -37.26 -0.11
C ALA A 5 -16.19 -36.82 1.17
N ILE A 6 -16.49 -35.59 1.61
CA ILE A 6 -16.23 -35.09 2.94
C ILE A 6 -17.36 -35.54 3.83
N VAL A 7 -17.05 -36.34 4.85
CA VAL A 7 -18.06 -36.92 5.77
C VAL A 7 -17.85 -36.29 7.15
N VAL A 8 -18.80 -35.47 7.57
CA VAL A 8 -18.87 -34.88 8.91
C VAL A 8 -19.84 -35.72 9.75
N ARG A 9 -19.42 -36.10 10.95
CA ARG A 9 -20.24 -36.84 11.90
C ARG A 9 -20.24 -36.15 13.26
N GLY A 10 -21.44 -36.03 13.81
CA GLY A 10 -21.64 -35.51 15.16
C GLY A 10 -21.21 -34.06 15.36
N ALA A 11 -21.45 -33.15 14.40
CA ALA A 11 -21.08 -31.75 14.54
C ALA A 11 -22.00 -31.03 15.53
N ARG A 12 -21.38 -30.41 16.57
CA ARG A 12 -22.06 -29.74 17.70
C ARG A 12 -21.54 -28.32 17.96
N VAL A 13 -20.74 -27.80 17.05
CA VAL A 13 -20.16 -26.44 17.17
C VAL A 13 -21.29 -25.41 17.21
N HIS A 14 -21.22 -24.46 18.15
CA HIS A 14 -22.22 -23.41 18.37
C HIS A 14 -23.67 -23.93 18.42
N ASN A 15 -24.48 -23.59 17.43
CA ASN A 15 -25.88 -23.95 17.38
C ASN A 15 -26.17 -25.25 16.63
N LEU A 16 -25.16 -25.97 16.11
CA LEU A 16 -25.35 -27.26 15.43
C LEU A 16 -25.80 -28.34 16.39
N LYS A 17 -26.81 -29.11 15.99
CA LYS A 17 -27.48 -30.11 16.82
C LYS A 17 -27.06 -31.53 16.49
N ASN A 18 -25.78 -31.84 16.68
CA ASN A 18 -25.23 -33.19 16.47
C ASN A 18 -25.57 -33.73 15.07
N ILE A 19 -25.21 -32.93 14.04
CA ILE A 19 -25.58 -33.25 12.66
C ILE A 19 -24.52 -34.12 11.99
N ASP A 20 -25.01 -35.05 11.13
CA ASP A 20 -24.21 -35.84 10.21
C ASP A 20 -24.47 -35.33 8.78
N VAL A 21 -23.43 -35.04 8.02
CA VAL A 21 -23.57 -34.62 6.61
C VAL A 21 -22.45 -35.21 5.75
N SER A 22 -22.81 -35.62 4.54
CA SER A 22 -21.88 -36.09 3.50
C SER A 22 -21.91 -35.09 2.33
N ILE A 23 -20.76 -34.54 1.98
CA ILE A 23 -20.58 -33.52 0.94
C ILE A 23 -19.67 -34.11 -0.14
N PRO A 24 -20.11 -34.24 -1.41
CA PRO A 24 -19.28 -34.82 -2.47
C PRO A 24 -18.09 -33.88 -2.76
N ARG A 25 -16.94 -34.48 -3.08
CA ARG A 25 -15.73 -33.74 -3.50
C ARG A 25 -15.82 -33.38 -4.98
N ASP A 26 -14.98 -32.40 -5.37
CA ASP A 26 -14.83 -31.94 -6.76
C ASP A 26 -16.18 -31.50 -7.38
N ARG A 27 -16.98 -30.82 -6.53
CA ARG A 27 -18.32 -30.32 -6.85
C ARG A 27 -18.48 -28.89 -6.33
N LEU A 28 -19.42 -28.16 -6.96
CA LEU A 28 -19.94 -26.91 -6.44
C LEU A 28 -21.07 -27.21 -5.46
N VAL A 29 -20.85 -27.01 -4.19
CA VAL A 29 -21.79 -27.30 -3.10
C VAL A 29 -22.27 -25.97 -2.50
N VAL A 30 -23.59 -25.83 -2.37
CA VAL A 30 -24.18 -24.65 -1.70
C VAL A 30 -24.75 -25.07 -0.35
N ILE A 31 -24.30 -24.42 0.71
CA ILE A 31 -24.89 -24.49 2.05
C ILE A 31 -25.88 -23.34 2.19
N THR A 32 -27.17 -23.63 2.28
CA THR A 32 -28.26 -22.66 2.35
C THR A 32 -29.06 -22.78 3.65
N GLY A 33 -29.97 -21.83 3.88
CA GLY A 33 -30.86 -21.78 5.04
C GLY A 33 -31.00 -20.33 5.57
N LEU A 34 -31.80 -20.10 6.60
CA LEU A 34 -32.05 -18.82 7.19
C LEU A 34 -30.75 -18.19 7.80
N SER A 35 -30.67 -16.86 7.90
CA SER A 35 -29.58 -16.21 8.59
C SER A 35 -29.55 -16.66 10.07
N GLY A 36 -28.37 -17.03 10.59
CA GLY A 36 -28.22 -17.57 11.94
C GLY A 36 -28.65 -19.03 12.10
N SER A 37 -28.97 -19.79 11.02
CA SER A 37 -29.33 -21.20 11.10
C SER A 37 -28.17 -22.16 11.38
N GLY A 38 -26.90 -21.69 11.25
CA GLY A 38 -25.70 -22.51 11.45
C GLY A 38 -24.91 -22.83 10.17
N LYS A 39 -25.23 -22.18 9.05
CA LYS A 39 -24.54 -22.36 7.76
C LYS A 39 -23.04 -22.10 7.85
N SER A 40 -22.67 -20.88 8.30
CA SER A 40 -21.28 -20.48 8.44
C SER A 40 -20.58 -21.29 9.52
N THR A 41 -21.31 -21.72 10.58
CA THR A 41 -20.77 -22.62 11.61
C THR A 41 -20.37 -23.99 11.03
N LEU A 42 -21.19 -24.58 10.15
CA LEU A 42 -20.80 -25.82 9.49
C LEU A 42 -19.62 -25.62 8.53
N ALA A 43 -19.65 -24.55 7.70
CA ALA A 43 -18.66 -24.33 6.68
C ALA A 43 -17.30 -23.91 7.26
N PHE A 44 -17.30 -22.88 8.12
CA PHE A 44 -16.07 -22.23 8.63
C PHE A 44 -15.63 -22.79 9.97
N ASP A 45 -16.51 -22.78 10.99
CA ASP A 45 -16.13 -23.14 12.35
C ASP A 45 -16.00 -24.68 12.53
N THR A 46 -16.47 -25.47 11.56
CA THR A 46 -16.40 -26.94 11.59
C THR A 46 -15.46 -27.47 10.50
N ILE A 47 -15.85 -27.37 9.21
CA ILE A 47 -15.13 -28.03 8.10
C ILE A 47 -13.78 -27.34 7.84
N PHE A 48 -13.78 -25.99 7.71
CA PHE A 48 -12.55 -25.24 7.48
C PHE A 48 -11.60 -25.32 8.69
N ALA A 49 -12.12 -25.12 9.89
CA ALA A 49 -11.33 -25.15 11.12
C ALA A 49 -10.58 -26.47 11.30
N GLU A 50 -11.26 -27.62 11.06
CA GLU A 50 -10.61 -28.93 11.12
C GLU A 50 -9.62 -29.15 9.96
N GLY A 51 -9.95 -28.69 8.75
CA GLY A 51 -9.02 -28.74 7.60
C GLY A 51 -7.74 -27.96 7.85
N GLN A 52 -7.86 -26.75 8.37
CA GLN A 52 -6.72 -25.89 8.72
C GLN A 52 -5.92 -26.48 9.89
N ARG A 53 -6.59 -26.99 10.92
CA ARG A 53 -5.94 -27.63 12.06
C ARG A 53 -5.06 -28.81 11.61
N ARG A 54 -5.60 -29.71 10.77
CA ARG A 54 -4.82 -30.85 10.22
C ARG A 54 -3.67 -30.41 9.35
N TYR A 55 -3.86 -29.35 8.55
CA TYR A 55 -2.79 -28.80 7.74
C TYR A 55 -1.65 -28.26 8.62
N VAL A 56 -1.98 -27.46 9.65
CA VAL A 56 -1.01 -26.92 10.61
C VAL A 56 -0.28 -28.05 11.37
N GLU A 57 -1.00 -29.12 11.77
CA GLU A 57 -0.39 -30.29 12.42
C GLU A 57 0.59 -31.06 11.51
N SER A 58 0.40 -31.01 10.20
CA SER A 58 1.32 -31.63 9.24
C SER A 58 2.63 -30.86 9.06
N LEU A 59 2.71 -29.60 9.51
CA LEU A 59 3.88 -28.76 9.40
C LEU A 59 4.93 -29.11 10.47
N SER A 60 6.17 -28.65 10.26
CA SER A 60 7.26 -28.81 11.23
C SER A 60 6.93 -28.16 12.58
N ALA A 61 7.53 -28.65 13.66
CA ALA A 61 7.34 -28.07 15.01
C ALA A 61 7.70 -26.58 15.07
N TYR A 62 8.70 -26.14 14.30
CA TYR A 62 9.11 -24.76 14.18
C TYR A 62 8.00 -23.89 13.53
N ALA A 63 7.44 -24.33 12.40
CA ALA A 63 6.37 -23.59 11.71
C ALA A 63 5.09 -23.47 12.56
N ARG A 64 4.77 -24.52 13.35
CA ARG A 64 3.60 -24.52 14.27
C ARG A 64 3.69 -23.45 15.36
N GLN A 65 4.89 -23.09 15.83
CA GLN A 65 5.07 -22.03 16.85
C GLN A 65 4.61 -20.65 16.37
N PHE A 66 4.68 -20.39 15.07
CA PHE A 66 4.28 -19.10 14.49
C PHE A 66 2.79 -19.03 14.13
N LEU A 67 2.15 -20.18 13.87
CA LEU A 67 0.74 -20.24 13.42
C LEU A 67 -0.25 -20.36 14.58
N GLY A 68 0.21 -20.60 15.79
CA GLY A 68 -0.63 -20.84 16.95
C GLY A 68 -1.26 -22.22 16.95
N GLN A 69 -1.80 -22.61 18.10
CA GLN A 69 -2.54 -23.86 18.25
C GLN A 69 -4.02 -23.57 17.98
N LEU A 70 -4.60 -24.27 16.99
CA LEU A 70 -6.02 -24.17 16.67
C LEU A 70 -6.82 -25.16 17.52
N ASP A 71 -7.92 -24.70 18.10
CA ASP A 71 -8.83 -25.55 18.86
C ASP A 71 -9.51 -26.56 17.92
N LYS A 72 -9.67 -27.78 18.41
CA LYS A 72 -10.41 -28.80 17.68
C LYS A 72 -11.90 -28.48 17.73
N PRO A 73 -12.60 -28.40 16.59
CA PRO A 73 -14.05 -28.22 16.59
C PRO A 73 -14.76 -29.39 17.29
N ASP A 74 -15.90 -29.10 17.90
CA ASP A 74 -16.72 -30.12 18.58
C ASP A 74 -17.46 -30.99 17.54
N VAL A 75 -16.74 -32.03 17.09
CA VAL A 75 -17.21 -33.01 16.13
C VAL A 75 -16.69 -34.41 16.52
N ASP A 76 -17.43 -35.45 16.19
CA ASP A 76 -16.93 -36.81 16.39
C ASP A 76 -15.81 -37.11 15.39
N THR A 77 -16.07 -37.01 14.09
CA THR A 77 -15.09 -37.21 13.03
C THR A 77 -15.41 -36.36 11.79
N ILE A 78 -14.34 -35.94 11.06
CA ILE A 78 -14.44 -35.42 9.69
C ILE A 78 -13.46 -36.19 8.82
N ASP A 79 -13.95 -36.89 7.82
CA ASP A 79 -13.16 -37.67 6.88
C ASP A 79 -13.19 -37.05 5.48
N GLY A 80 -12.15 -37.30 4.66
CA GLY A 80 -12.11 -36.87 3.26
C GLY A 80 -11.73 -35.40 3.03
N LEU A 81 -11.21 -34.67 4.05
CA LEU A 81 -10.78 -33.30 3.90
C LEU A 81 -9.56 -33.16 2.99
N SER A 82 -9.60 -32.17 2.11
CA SER A 82 -8.45 -31.62 1.39
C SER A 82 -7.90 -30.39 2.13
N PRO A 83 -6.69 -29.90 1.77
CA PRO A 83 -6.24 -28.58 2.21
C PRO A 83 -7.32 -27.53 1.93
N ALA A 84 -7.71 -26.78 2.96
CA ALA A 84 -8.84 -25.87 2.89
C ALA A 84 -8.40 -24.42 2.85
N ILE A 85 -9.05 -23.62 2.01
CA ILE A 85 -8.87 -22.17 1.87
C ILE A 85 -10.20 -21.49 2.12
N ALA A 86 -10.24 -20.59 3.13
CA ALA A 86 -11.42 -19.79 3.42
C ALA A 86 -11.32 -18.42 2.77
N ILE A 87 -12.41 -17.97 2.17
CA ILE A 87 -12.57 -16.64 1.58
C ILE A 87 -13.78 -15.99 2.24
N ASP A 88 -13.52 -15.36 3.38
CA ASP A 88 -14.51 -14.66 4.20
C ASP A 88 -14.58 -13.17 3.89
N GLN A 89 -15.62 -12.49 4.41
CA GLN A 89 -15.77 -11.04 4.32
C GLN A 89 -14.93 -10.27 5.36
N LYS A 90 -14.40 -10.95 6.37
CA LYS A 90 -13.66 -10.37 7.49
C LYS A 90 -12.20 -10.21 7.09
N GLY A 91 -11.59 -9.07 7.44
CA GLY A 91 -10.15 -8.89 7.34
C GLY A 91 -9.68 -8.08 6.13
N ILE A 92 -10.25 -6.89 5.91
CA ILE A 92 -9.64 -5.87 5.05
C ILE A 92 -8.28 -5.49 5.67
N SER A 93 -7.23 -5.54 4.87
CA SER A 93 -5.89 -5.10 5.31
C SER A 93 -5.95 -3.63 5.74
N ARG A 94 -5.64 -3.36 7.01
CA ARG A 94 -5.51 -1.99 7.54
C ARG A 94 -4.16 -1.35 7.21
N ASN A 95 -3.28 -2.07 6.52
CA ASN A 95 -1.99 -1.54 6.13
C ASN A 95 -2.17 -0.44 5.06
N PRO A 96 -1.77 0.82 5.31
CA PRO A 96 -1.97 1.91 4.37
C PRO A 96 -1.13 1.77 3.08
N ARG A 97 -0.15 0.87 3.07
CA ARG A 97 0.66 0.56 1.89
C ARG A 97 0.08 -0.55 1.02
N SER A 98 -0.95 -1.26 1.48
CA SER A 98 -1.60 -2.29 0.67
C SER A 98 -2.52 -1.66 -0.37
N THR A 99 -2.38 -2.08 -1.63
CA THR A 99 -3.23 -1.68 -2.76
C THR A 99 -3.81 -2.91 -3.45
N VAL A 100 -4.80 -2.72 -4.33
CA VAL A 100 -5.32 -3.80 -5.17
C VAL A 100 -4.17 -4.50 -5.92
N GLY A 101 -3.28 -3.72 -6.55
CA GLY A 101 -2.12 -4.25 -7.30
C GLY A 101 -1.16 -5.09 -6.45
N THR A 102 -0.94 -4.72 -5.17
CA THR A 102 -0.04 -5.48 -4.29
C THR A 102 -0.70 -6.74 -3.73
N ILE A 103 -1.99 -6.72 -3.44
CA ILE A 103 -2.71 -7.91 -2.94
C ILE A 103 -2.85 -8.97 -4.03
N THR A 104 -3.03 -8.53 -5.29
CA THR A 104 -3.16 -9.43 -6.45
C THR A 104 -1.82 -9.83 -7.06
N GLU A 105 -0.70 -9.37 -6.49
CA GLU A 105 0.66 -9.56 -7.00
C GLU A 105 0.90 -8.98 -8.40
N ILE A 106 -0.11 -8.34 -9.02
CA ILE A 106 0.04 -7.72 -10.35
C ILE A 106 1.13 -6.67 -10.33
N TYR A 107 1.20 -5.88 -9.24
CA TYR A 107 2.22 -4.83 -9.10
C TYR A 107 3.65 -5.39 -9.06
N ASP A 108 3.85 -6.61 -8.56
CA ASP A 108 5.15 -7.27 -8.54
C ASP A 108 5.62 -7.64 -9.95
N PHE A 109 4.71 -8.12 -10.80
CA PHE A 109 5.00 -8.37 -12.21
C PHE A 109 5.20 -7.06 -12.99
N LEU A 110 4.45 -6.00 -12.68
CA LEU A 110 4.69 -4.68 -13.28
C LEU A 110 6.08 -4.15 -12.94
N ARG A 111 6.49 -4.22 -11.67
CA ARG A 111 7.85 -3.84 -11.27
C ARG A 111 8.93 -4.60 -12.04
N LEU A 112 8.73 -5.90 -12.23
CA LEU A 112 9.63 -6.73 -13.01
C LEU A 112 9.65 -6.30 -14.49
N LEU A 113 8.50 -6.04 -15.08
CA LEU A 113 8.36 -5.59 -16.47
C LEU A 113 9.11 -4.27 -16.70
N TYR A 114 8.84 -3.25 -15.85
CA TYR A 114 9.47 -1.94 -15.95
C TYR A 114 10.99 -2.00 -15.71
N ALA A 115 11.45 -2.85 -14.80
CA ALA A 115 12.88 -3.05 -14.58
C ALA A 115 13.60 -3.69 -15.76
N ARG A 116 12.92 -4.53 -16.54
CA ARG A 116 13.53 -5.30 -17.64
C ARG A 116 13.47 -4.63 -19.01
N ILE A 117 12.39 -3.92 -19.30
CA ILE A 117 12.16 -3.31 -20.62
C ILE A 117 11.80 -1.82 -20.55
N GLY A 118 11.76 -1.24 -19.35
CA GLY A 118 11.46 0.18 -19.17
C GLY A 118 12.50 1.08 -19.83
N ARG A 119 12.01 2.16 -20.43
CA ARG A 119 12.83 3.21 -21.05
C ARG A 119 12.81 4.43 -20.14
N PRO A 120 13.95 4.82 -19.56
CA PRO A 120 14.00 5.99 -18.70
C PRO A 120 13.98 7.28 -19.52
N HIS A 121 13.30 8.26 -18.97
CA HIS A 121 13.21 9.62 -19.47
C HIS A 121 13.58 10.60 -18.34
N CYS A 122 14.03 11.76 -18.71
CA CYS A 122 14.31 12.82 -17.77
C CYS A 122 12.99 13.29 -17.11
N PRO A 123 12.90 13.32 -15.76
CA PRO A 123 11.68 13.71 -15.07
C PRO A 123 11.33 15.20 -15.23
N HIS A 124 12.26 16.02 -15.74
CA HIS A 124 12.09 17.47 -15.91
C HIS A 124 11.62 17.86 -17.30
N ASP A 125 12.17 17.24 -18.36
CA ASP A 125 11.92 17.61 -19.75
C ASP A 125 11.36 16.46 -20.61
N GLY A 126 11.28 15.23 -20.07
CA GLY A 126 10.72 14.06 -20.76
C GLY A 126 11.63 13.47 -21.85
N ARG A 127 12.87 13.94 -22.04
CA ARG A 127 13.81 13.39 -23.02
C ARG A 127 14.22 11.96 -22.66
N PRO A 128 14.35 11.04 -23.62
CA PRO A 128 14.86 9.71 -23.35
C PRO A 128 16.30 9.78 -22.84
N LEU A 129 16.58 8.96 -21.82
CA LEU A 129 17.90 8.86 -21.21
C LEU A 129 18.57 7.57 -21.67
N GLU A 130 19.78 7.67 -22.17
CA GLU A 130 20.57 6.52 -22.58
C GLU A 130 21.81 6.38 -21.71
N ARG A 131 22.24 5.14 -21.52
CA ARG A 131 23.53 4.82 -20.93
C ARG A 131 24.53 4.64 -22.06
N GLN A 132 25.69 5.23 -21.89
CA GLN A 132 26.78 5.04 -22.82
C GLN A 132 27.75 3.99 -22.28
N THR A 133 28.14 3.04 -23.11
CA THR A 133 29.25 2.14 -22.79
C THR A 133 30.58 2.88 -22.92
N VAL A 134 31.64 2.41 -22.25
CA VAL A 134 32.99 2.97 -22.43
C VAL A 134 33.35 3.06 -23.91
N GLN A 135 33.04 2.02 -24.68
CA GLN A 135 33.30 1.96 -26.10
C GLN A 135 32.60 3.08 -26.86
N GLN A 136 31.32 3.30 -26.61
CA GLN A 136 30.55 4.38 -27.26
C GLN A 136 31.08 5.78 -26.86
N ILE A 137 31.50 5.96 -25.61
CA ILE A 137 32.12 7.20 -25.16
C ILE A 137 33.46 7.43 -25.89
N VAL A 138 34.32 6.41 -25.98
CA VAL A 138 35.59 6.45 -26.68
C VAL A 138 35.37 6.75 -28.17
N ASP A 139 34.44 6.08 -28.83
CA ASP A 139 34.12 6.31 -30.24
C ASP A 139 33.61 7.74 -30.46
N SER A 140 32.79 8.27 -29.58
CA SER A 140 32.30 9.66 -29.66
C SER A 140 33.43 10.69 -29.48
N ILE A 141 34.38 10.43 -28.58
CA ILE A 141 35.55 11.31 -28.38
C ILE A 141 36.47 11.28 -29.60
N LEU A 142 36.74 10.08 -30.13
CA LEU A 142 37.60 9.90 -31.31
C LEU A 142 36.99 10.41 -32.59
N ALA A 143 35.65 10.53 -32.66
CA ALA A 143 34.94 11.14 -33.79
C ALA A 143 34.97 12.69 -33.78
N MET A 144 35.50 13.33 -32.75
CA MET A 144 35.64 14.78 -32.70
C MET A 144 36.66 15.27 -33.77
N PRO A 145 36.54 16.51 -34.24
CA PRO A 145 37.42 17.03 -35.31
C PRO A 145 38.90 16.88 -34.98
N ALA A 146 39.70 16.47 -35.95
CA ALA A 146 41.15 16.38 -35.83
C ALA A 146 41.76 17.74 -35.42
N GLY A 147 42.69 17.73 -34.48
CA GLY A 147 43.28 18.94 -33.89
C GLY A 147 42.52 19.50 -32.67
N SER A 148 41.34 18.94 -32.34
CA SER A 148 40.64 19.36 -31.13
C SER A 148 41.49 19.10 -29.89
N ARG A 149 41.59 20.11 -29.02
CA ARG A 149 42.27 20.03 -27.72
C ARG A 149 41.24 19.77 -26.65
N LEU A 150 41.32 18.60 -26.00
CA LEU A 150 40.33 18.13 -25.04
C LEU A 150 40.94 17.97 -23.66
N LEU A 151 40.17 18.26 -22.63
CA LEU A 151 40.41 17.88 -21.25
C LEU A 151 39.39 16.78 -20.87
N LEU A 152 39.88 15.65 -20.41
CA LEU A 152 39.03 14.58 -19.81
C LEU A 152 39.00 14.81 -18.33
N LEU A 153 37.80 15.01 -17.79
CA LEU A 153 37.54 15.46 -16.43
C LEU A 153 36.66 14.46 -15.70
N GLY A 154 37.11 14.00 -14.52
CA GLY A 154 36.28 13.21 -13.62
C GLY A 154 35.61 14.11 -12.56
N PRO A 155 34.28 14.30 -12.59
CA PRO A 155 33.57 15.15 -11.62
C PRO A 155 33.51 14.48 -10.24
N ALA A 156 34.41 14.90 -9.34
CA ALA A 156 34.50 14.36 -7.97
C ALA A 156 33.49 15.01 -7.01
N VAL A 157 33.13 16.27 -7.22
CA VAL A 157 32.11 17.01 -6.47
C VAL A 157 31.28 17.83 -7.45
N VAL A 158 29.96 17.73 -7.37
CA VAL A 158 29.04 18.48 -8.23
C VAL A 158 28.07 19.29 -7.38
N ASN A 159 28.17 20.63 -7.48
CA ASN A 159 27.27 21.61 -6.85
C ASN A 159 27.02 21.36 -5.34
N ARG A 160 28.06 21.08 -4.56
CA ARG A 160 27.97 20.81 -3.12
C ARG A 160 28.66 21.91 -2.29
N LYS A 161 28.00 22.30 -1.18
CA LYS A 161 28.60 23.20 -0.19
C LYS A 161 29.70 22.47 0.59
N GLY A 162 30.78 23.19 0.90
CA GLY A 162 31.87 22.67 1.70
C GLY A 162 33.26 23.10 1.21
N GLU A 163 34.27 22.96 2.05
CA GLU A 163 35.67 23.26 1.72
C GLU A 163 36.31 22.16 0.85
N HIS A 164 35.73 20.95 0.81
CA HIS A 164 36.15 19.77 0.02
C HIS A 164 37.65 19.44 0.05
N GLN A 165 38.37 19.88 1.10
CA GLN A 165 39.80 19.68 1.24
C GLN A 165 40.22 18.22 1.11
N ARG A 166 39.41 17.29 1.69
CA ARG A 166 39.67 15.86 1.59
C ARG A 166 39.70 15.35 0.14
N THR A 167 38.78 15.81 -0.69
CA THR A 167 38.72 15.42 -2.12
C THR A 167 39.94 15.93 -2.88
N ILE A 168 40.35 17.15 -2.61
CA ILE A 168 41.56 17.78 -3.20
C ILE A 168 42.81 17.00 -2.77
N ASP A 169 42.94 16.65 -1.49
CA ASP A 169 44.08 15.90 -0.96
C ASP A 169 44.11 14.46 -1.47
N GLU A 170 42.95 13.81 -1.68
CA GLU A 170 42.85 12.49 -2.30
C GLU A 170 43.28 12.53 -3.77
N ALA A 171 42.88 13.54 -4.53
CA ALA A 171 43.33 13.75 -5.91
C ALA A 171 44.87 13.91 -5.97
N ARG A 172 45.43 14.72 -5.09
CA ARG A 172 46.90 14.93 -5.00
C ARG A 172 47.63 13.62 -4.66
N ARG A 173 47.13 12.85 -3.70
CA ARG A 173 47.71 11.54 -3.31
C ARG A 173 47.64 10.51 -4.42
N ASN A 174 46.63 10.57 -5.26
CA ASN A 174 46.45 9.67 -6.41
C ASN A 174 47.29 10.10 -7.63
N GLY A 175 48.14 11.14 -7.51
CA GLY A 175 49.09 11.58 -8.54
C GLY A 175 48.49 12.46 -9.63
N PHE A 176 47.29 12.97 -9.45
CA PHE A 176 46.76 14.00 -10.36
C PHE A 176 47.44 15.34 -10.14
N VAL A 177 47.61 16.09 -11.22
CA VAL A 177 48.37 17.35 -11.22
C VAL A 177 47.43 18.56 -11.25
N ARG A 178 46.25 18.40 -11.84
CA ARG A 178 45.32 19.52 -12.07
C ARG A 178 43.88 19.17 -11.70
N VAL A 179 43.18 20.21 -11.31
CA VAL A 179 41.76 20.18 -10.99
C VAL A 179 41.06 21.36 -11.65
N ARG A 180 39.82 21.19 -12.08
CA ARG A 180 38.94 22.29 -12.49
C ARG A 180 37.96 22.57 -11.35
N ILE A 181 37.97 23.76 -10.82
CA ILE A 181 37.08 24.19 -9.74
C ILE A 181 36.22 25.35 -10.27
N ASP A 182 34.90 25.16 -10.23
CA ASP A 182 33.91 26.14 -10.69
C ASP A 182 34.22 26.68 -12.11
N GLY A 183 34.73 25.82 -12.99
CA GLY A 183 35.08 26.11 -14.39
C GLY A 183 36.53 26.56 -14.60
N GLU A 184 37.29 26.88 -13.57
CA GLU A 184 38.69 27.29 -13.66
C GLU A 184 39.66 26.13 -13.41
N VAL A 185 40.61 25.93 -14.33
CA VAL A 185 41.67 24.90 -14.18
C VAL A 185 42.80 25.46 -13.32
N ARG A 186 43.15 24.76 -12.22
CA ARG A 186 44.18 25.09 -11.26
C ARG A 186 45.12 23.91 -11.05
N ASP A 187 46.38 24.22 -10.68
CA ASP A 187 47.34 23.21 -10.29
C ASP A 187 47.06 22.70 -8.86
N LEU A 188 47.10 21.38 -8.65
CA LEU A 188 46.87 20.78 -7.32
C LEU A 188 47.99 21.10 -6.32
N ASP A 189 49.17 21.55 -6.77
CA ASP A 189 50.25 21.97 -5.89
C ASP A 189 49.99 23.35 -5.24
N GLU A 190 49.07 24.13 -5.74
CA GLU A 190 48.66 25.39 -5.15
C GLU A 190 47.84 25.16 -3.87
N GLU A 191 48.01 26.09 -2.88
CA GLU A 191 47.15 26.09 -1.69
C GLU A 191 45.75 26.62 -2.08
N MET A 192 44.73 25.73 -1.99
CA MET A 192 43.35 26.08 -2.34
C MET A 192 42.48 26.08 -1.09
N ARG A 193 41.79 27.18 -0.83
CA ARG A 193 40.80 27.32 0.24
C ARG A 193 39.45 27.68 -0.39
N LEU A 194 38.49 26.75 -0.31
CA LEU A 194 37.14 26.95 -0.82
C LEU A 194 36.22 27.45 0.29
N ASP A 195 35.24 28.27 -0.09
CA ASP A 195 34.26 28.81 0.85
C ASP A 195 33.24 27.72 1.24
N ARG A 196 33.22 27.36 2.52
CA ARG A 196 32.32 26.30 3.05
C ARG A 196 30.84 26.60 2.88
N TYR A 197 30.44 27.86 2.66
CA TYR A 197 29.03 28.25 2.52
C TYR A 197 28.56 28.30 1.06
N ARG A 198 29.50 28.28 0.11
CA ARG A 198 29.21 28.26 -1.33
C ARG A 198 29.21 26.83 -1.87
N SER A 199 28.39 26.61 -2.88
CA SER A 199 28.41 25.32 -3.62
C SER A 199 29.56 25.35 -4.63
N HIS A 200 30.33 24.27 -4.68
CA HIS A 200 31.45 24.08 -5.59
C HIS A 200 31.26 22.87 -6.48
N THR A 201 31.79 22.95 -7.69
CA THR A 201 31.97 21.83 -8.60
C THR A 201 33.44 21.58 -8.79
N ILE A 202 33.92 20.38 -8.46
CA ILE A 202 35.32 19.99 -8.50
C ILE A 202 35.47 18.81 -9.45
N GLU A 203 36.23 18.99 -10.53
CA GLU A 203 36.49 18.00 -11.53
C GLU A 203 38.01 17.77 -11.67
N ILE A 204 38.40 16.52 -11.56
CA ILE A 204 39.83 16.15 -11.64
C ILE A 204 40.21 15.99 -13.10
N VAL A 205 41.27 16.68 -13.54
CA VAL A 205 41.80 16.57 -14.90
C VAL A 205 42.60 15.27 -15.00
N VAL A 206 42.00 14.29 -15.70
CA VAL A 206 42.58 12.95 -15.85
C VAL A 206 43.56 12.92 -17.01
N ASP A 207 43.18 13.50 -18.15
CA ASP A 207 44.07 13.55 -19.32
C ASP A 207 43.82 14.81 -20.18
N ARG A 208 44.81 15.13 -20.99
CA ARG A 208 44.81 16.26 -21.96
C ARG A 208 45.15 15.66 -23.33
N LEU A 209 44.16 15.65 -24.22
CA LEU A 209 44.26 14.99 -25.52
C LEU A 209 44.26 16.04 -26.64
N ILE A 210 44.97 15.70 -27.71
CA ILE A 210 44.78 16.34 -29.02
C ILE A 210 44.37 15.21 -30.00
N ILE A 211 43.17 15.31 -30.55
CA ILE A 211 42.64 14.30 -31.46
C ILE A 211 43.48 14.27 -32.74
N ARG A 212 44.04 13.14 -33.06
CA ARG A 212 44.79 12.93 -34.32
C ARG A 212 43.82 12.58 -35.45
N ALA A 213 44.25 12.84 -36.68
CA ALA A 213 43.52 12.35 -37.83
C ALA A 213 43.60 10.82 -37.95
N LEU A 214 42.53 10.19 -38.44
CA LEU A 214 42.55 8.76 -38.78
C LEU A 214 43.61 8.49 -39.84
N PRO A 215 44.36 7.37 -39.74
CA PRO A 215 45.28 6.98 -40.82
C PRO A 215 44.53 6.68 -42.10
N ASP A 216 45.06 7.09 -43.27
CA ASP A 216 44.47 6.87 -44.58
C ASP A 216 44.30 5.40 -44.98
N ALA A 217 44.87 4.47 -44.20
CA ALA A 217 44.92 3.03 -44.47
C ALA A 217 43.88 2.17 -43.75
N GLY A 218 42.87 2.75 -43.09
CA GLY A 218 41.75 1.99 -42.49
C GLY A 218 42.11 1.12 -41.28
N GLY A 219 43.01 1.59 -40.42
CA GLY A 219 43.38 0.95 -39.16
C GLY A 219 42.66 1.54 -37.94
N ASP A 220 42.80 0.92 -36.78
CA ASP A 220 42.33 1.45 -35.49
C ASP A 220 42.96 2.83 -35.21
N HIS A 221 42.17 3.72 -34.55
CA HIS A 221 42.64 5.05 -34.19
C HIS A 221 43.87 4.94 -33.25
N PRO A 222 45.02 5.62 -33.54
CA PRO A 222 46.26 5.47 -32.78
C PRO A 222 46.16 5.82 -31.30
N ASP A 223 45.16 6.66 -30.94
CA ASP A 223 44.96 7.10 -29.55
C ASP A 223 43.90 6.25 -28.81
N ARG A 224 43.29 5.21 -29.44
CA ARG A 224 42.18 4.44 -28.88
C ARG A 224 42.51 3.86 -27.49
N ILE A 225 43.66 3.22 -27.32
CA ILE A 225 44.06 2.60 -26.04
C ILE A 225 44.16 3.68 -24.96
N ARG A 226 44.90 4.77 -25.22
CA ARG A 226 45.08 5.87 -24.29
C ARG A 226 43.77 6.54 -23.92
N VAL A 227 42.90 6.80 -24.90
CA VAL A 227 41.58 7.40 -24.64
C VAL A 227 40.72 6.46 -23.81
N THR A 228 40.76 5.15 -24.05
CA THR A 228 40.03 4.16 -23.27
C THR A 228 40.46 4.17 -21.79
N GLU A 229 41.77 4.11 -21.53
CA GLU A 229 42.33 4.16 -20.16
C GLU A 229 41.96 5.47 -19.43
N SER A 230 42.04 6.60 -20.14
CA SER A 230 41.71 7.91 -19.59
C SER A 230 40.21 8.05 -19.31
N VAL A 231 39.34 7.52 -20.19
CA VAL A 231 37.89 7.49 -20.01
C VAL A 231 37.52 6.61 -18.80
N GLU A 232 38.10 5.40 -18.68
CA GLU A 232 37.86 4.52 -17.54
C GLU A 232 38.28 5.16 -16.21
N ALA A 233 39.46 5.81 -16.19
CA ALA A 233 39.93 6.51 -15.00
C ALA A 233 39.01 7.70 -14.63
N ALA A 234 38.57 8.49 -15.59
CA ALA A 234 37.68 9.62 -15.35
C ALA A 234 36.29 9.17 -14.89
N LEU A 235 35.74 8.12 -15.48
CA LEU A 235 34.46 7.51 -15.07
C LEU A 235 34.54 6.93 -13.64
N LYS A 236 35.68 6.35 -13.27
CA LYS A 236 35.91 5.85 -11.91
C LYS A 236 35.90 6.99 -10.88
N ILE A 237 36.53 8.14 -11.17
CA ILE A 237 36.54 9.32 -10.32
C ILE A 237 35.16 9.96 -10.23
N GLY A 238 34.50 10.13 -11.38
CA GLY A 238 33.19 10.76 -11.50
C GLY A 238 32.00 9.84 -11.21
N ASP A 239 32.26 8.68 -10.59
CA ASP A 239 31.20 7.72 -10.24
C ASP A 239 30.28 7.37 -11.44
N GLY A 240 30.92 7.08 -12.59
CA GLY A 240 30.25 6.76 -13.84
C GLY A 240 29.96 7.96 -14.76
N MET A 241 30.46 9.15 -14.42
CA MET A 241 30.36 10.34 -15.25
C MET A 241 31.72 10.84 -15.69
N LEU A 242 31.75 11.44 -16.87
CA LEU A 242 32.92 12.05 -17.49
C LEU A 242 32.49 13.36 -18.15
N THR A 243 33.23 14.44 -17.92
CA THR A 243 33.12 15.69 -18.68
C THR A 243 34.28 15.78 -19.67
N VAL A 244 33.99 16.03 -20.94
CA VAL A 244 34.99 16.34 -21.96
C VAL A 244 34.87 17.82 -22.29
N ALA A 245 35.84 18.58 -21.86
CA ALA A 245 35.92 20.01 -22.13
C ALA A 245 36.79 20.28 -23.36
N THR A 246 36.25 20.97 -24.35
CA THR A 246 37.00 21.43 -25.53
C THR A 246 37.61 22.79 -25.26
N VAL A 247 38.92 22.91 -25.41
CA VAL A 247 39.60 24.19 -25.19
C VAL A 247 39.12 25.21 -26.22
N GLY A 248 38.45 26.27 -25.76
CA GLY A 248 37.80 27.26 -26.63
C GLY A 248 36.42 26.89 -27.16
N GLY A 249 35.84 25.75 -26.66
CA GLY A 249 34.51 25.28 -26.98
C GLY A 249 33.68 25.01 -25.72
N GLY A 250 32.65 24.21 -25.85
CA GLY A 250 31.77 23.81 -24.76
C GLY A 250 32.19 22.49 -24.11
N ASP A 251 31.55 22.18 -22.99
CA ASP A 251 31.68 20.95 -22.28
C ASP A 251 30.65 19.92 -22.82
N GLN A 252 31.07 18.67 -22.98
CA GLN A 252 30.18 17.53 -23.26
C GLN A 252 30.24 16.55 -22.09
N ILE A 253 29.07 16.18 -21.58
CA ILE A 253 28.94 15.22 -20.48
C ILE A 253 28.62 13.84 -21.07
N PHE A 254 29.42 12.86 -20.68
CA PHE A 254 29.21 11.44 -20.99
C PHE A 254 28.93 10.70 -19.69
N SER A 255 28.09 9.67 -19.76
CA SER A 255 27.72 8.95 -18.55
C SER A 255 27.46 7.46 -18.83
N GLN A 256 28.02 6.61 -18.00
CA GLN A 256 27.61 5.21 -17.88
C GLN A 256 26.31 5.04 -17.08
N ARG A 257 25.87 6.10 -16.41
CA ARG A 257 24.57 6.19 -15.72
C ARG A 257 23.60 6.97 -16.60
N TYR A 258 22.33 6.91 -16.26
CA TYR A 258 21.34 7.76 -16.91
C TYR A 258 21.60 9.23 -16.57
N ALA A 259 21.82 10.04 -17.58
CA ALA A 259 22.05 11.48 -17.42
C ALA A 259 21.29 12.25 -18.50
N CYS A 260 20.71 13.38 -18.08
CA CYS A 260 20.13 14.35 -19.00
C CYS A 260 21.21 15.40 -19.34
N PRO A 261 21.38 15.78 -20.62
CA PRO A 261 22.35 16.80 -21.01
C PRO A 261 22.12 18.16 -20.34
N GLU A 262 20.86 18.51 -20.05
CA GLU A 262 20.49 19.80 -19.43
C GLU A 262 20.38 19.74 -17.90
N HIS A 263 19.93 18.59 -17.34
CA HIS A 263 19.66 18.46 -15.91
C HIS A 263 20.71 17.63 -15.17
N GLY A 264 21.72 17.13 -15.87
CA GLY A 264 22.79 16.33 -15.28
C GLY A 264 22.38 14.90 -14.92
N PRO A 265 23.08 14.25 -14.00
CA PRO A 265 22.84 12.85 -13.65
C PRO A 265 21.49 12.66 -12.96
N ILE A 266 20.74 11.70 -13.47
CA ILE A 266 19.50 11.26 -12.86
C ILE A 266 19.83 10.09 -11.93
N SER A 267 19.37 10.15 -10.69
CA SER A 267 19.63 9.11 -9.67
C SER A 267 18.82 7.83 -9.93
N LEU A 268 18.96 7.30 -11.14
CA LEU A 268 18.48 5.99 -11.55
C LEU A 268 19.70 5.06 -11.66
N GLY A 269 19.79 4.09 -10.75
CA GLY A 269 20.80 3.04 -10.82
C GLY A 269 20.59 2.07 -12.00
N SER A 270 21.05 0.83 -11.87
CA SER A 270 20.57 -0.26 -12.72
C SER A 270 19.10 -0.47 -12.39
N LEU A 271 18.18 -0.26 -13.34
CA LEU A 271 16.75 -0.45 -13.09
C LEU A 271 16.49 -1.84 -12.52
N GLU A 272 16.10 -1.87 -11.24
CA GLU A 272 15.78 -3.10 -10.52
C GLU A 272 14.33 -3.07 -10.05
N PRO A 273 13.66 -4.22 -9.85
CA PRO A 273 12.29 -4.25 -9.38
C PRO A 273 12.07 -3.51 -8.05
N ARG A 274 13.10 -3.40 -7.19
CA ARG A 274 13.02 -2.64 -5.93
C ARG A 274 12.89 -1.14 -6.13
N ASP A 275 13.40 -0.60 -7.25
CA ASP A 275 13.33 0.84 -7.54
C ASP A 275 11.90 1.27 -7.90
N PHE A 276 11.07 0.34 -8.37
CA PHE A 276 9.65 0.56 -8.65
C PHE A 276 8.74 0.20 -7.46
N SER A 277 9.29 -0.04 -6.27
CA SER A 277 8.52 -0.40 -5.09
C SER A 277 8.33 0.80 -4.16
N PHE A 278 7.09 1.22 -3.95
CA PHE A 278 6.78 2.25 -2.96
C PHE A 278 6.91 1.75 -1.49
N ASN A 279 7.17 0.45 -1.28
CA ASN A 279 7.48 -0.14 0.02
C ASN A 279 8.99 -0.25 0.27
N ASN A 280 9.82 0.15 -0.70
CA ASN A 280 11.27 0.13 -0.60
C ASN A 280 11.81 1.56 -0.65
N PRO A 281 12.78 1.95 0.21
CA PRO A 281 13.36 3.31 0.20
C PRO A 281 13.93 3.74 -1.15
N ASN A 282 14.38 2.79 -1.99
CA ASN A 282 14.92 3.10 -3.31
C ASN A 282 13.87 3.63 -4.28
N GLY A 283 12.62 3.18 -4.17
CA GLY A 283 11.53 3.57 -5.07
C GLY A 283 10.50 4.49 -4.43
N ALA A 284 10.39 4.48 -3.09
CA ALA A 284 9.40 5.28 -2.38
C ALA A 284 9.67 6.79 -2.49
N CYS A 285 8.63 7.57 -2.67
CA CYS A 285 8.70 9.01 -2.55
C CYS A 285 9.26 9.40 -1.16
N PRO A 286 10.33 10.21 -1.07
CA PRO A 286 10.95 10.54 0.21
C PRO A 286 10.02 11.32 1.14
N ASP A 287 9.16 12.21 0.61
CA ASP A 287 8.32 13.11 1.41
C ASP A 287 7.16 12.38 2.09
N CYS A 288 6.53 11.42 1.41
CA CYS A 288 5.44 10.63 1.98
C CYS A 288 5.84 9.20 2.35
N ALA A 289 7.13 8.84 2.24
CA ALA A 289 7.64 7.49 2.52
C ALA A 289 6.82 6.38 1.81
N GLY A 290 6.36 6.64 0.58
CA GLY A 290 5.59 5.69 -0.22
C GLY A 290 4.10 5.58 0.14
N LEU A 291 3.56 6.48 0.95
CA LEU A 291 2.13 6.49 1.31
C LEU A 291 1.24 7.16 0.25
N GLY A 292 1.80 8.05 -0.57
CA GLY A 292 1.05 8.85 -1.56
C GLY A 292 0.30 10.03 -0.96
N VAL A 293 0.23 10.10 0.37
CA VAL A 293 -0.40 11.17 1.13
C VAL A 293 0.52 11.64 2.24
N THR A 294 0.45 12.92 2.56
CA THR A 294 1.05 13.55 3.74
C THR A 294 -0.06 13.89 4.73
N ARG A 295 0.25 13.87 6.01
CA ARG A 295 -0.68 14.35 7.03
C ARG A 295 -0.39 15.82 7.31
N GLU A 296 -1.37 16.66 7.11
CA GLU A 296 -1.26 18.10 7.34
C GLU A 296 -2.27 18.57 8.37
N ILE A 297 -1.86 19.52 9.21
CA ILE A 297 -2.77 20.13 10.17
C ILE A 297 -3.77 20.98 9.40
N ASP A 298 -5.05 20.71 9.60
CA ASP A 298 -6.14 21.39 8.92
C ASP A 298 -6.58 22.62 9.71
N PRO A 299 -6.57 23.83 9.11
CA PRO A 299 -7.06 25.05 9.74
C PRO A 299 -8.50 24.95 10.25
N ASP A 300 -9.38 24.22 9.54
CA ASP A 300 -10.78 24.05 9.94
C ASP A 300 -10.95 23.09 11.14
N LEU A 301 -10.01 22.17 11.35
CA LEU A 301 -9.96 21.36 12.58
C LEU A 301 -9.35 22.14 13.74
N VAL A 302 -8.40 23.05 13.46
CA VAL A 302 -7.81 23.93 14.47
C VAL A 302 -8.83 24.94 14.99
N ILE A 303 -9.69 25.47 14.10
CA ILE A 303 -10.79 26.38 14.41
C ILE A 303 -12.12 25.78 13.91
N PRO A 304 -12.67 24.80 14.61
CA PRO A 304 -13.86 24.07 14.16
C PRO A 304 -15.15 24.91 14.22
N ASP A 305 -15.21 25.86 15.12
CA ASP A 305 -16.35 26.78 15.26
C ASP A 305 -15.89 28.24 15.11
N ARG A 306 -16.07 28.77 13.92
CA ARG A 306 -15.77 30.18 13.59
C ARG A 306 -16.75 31.19 14.23
N GLY A 307 -17.82 30.70 14.87
CA GLY A 307 -18.75 31.51 15.68
C GLY A 307 -18.21 31.86 17.07
N LEU A 308 -17.22 31.12 17.55
CA LEU A 308 -16.52 31.42 18.80
C LEU A 308 -15.51 32.55 18.61
N SER A 309 -15.29 33.32 19.68
CA SER A 309 -14.19 34.30 19.76
C SER A 309 -12.89 33.65 20.22
N LEU A 310 -11.76 34.33 20.04
CA LEU A 310 -10.46 33.86 20.54
C LEU A 310 -10.49 33.66 22.06
N GLU A 311 -11.10 34.60 22.82
CA GLU A 311 -11.28 34.51 24.26
C GLU A 311 -12.19 33.34 24.67
N ALA A 312 -13.22 33.02 23.86
CA ALA A 312 -14.10 31.88 24.10
C ALA A 312 -13.46 30.52 23.75
N GLY A 313 -12.23 30.52 23.22
CA GLY A 313 -11.48 29.30 22.91
C GLY A 313 -11.70 28.78 21.50
N ALA A 314 -11.87 29.63 20.51
CA ALA A 314 -12.00 29.24 19.10
C ALA A 314 -10.85 28.36 18.59
N VAL A 315 -9.61 28.57 19.14
CA VAL A 315 -8.43 27.75 18.82
C VAL A 315 -8.46 26.46 19.64
N ALA A 316 -9.10 25.43 19.10
CA ALA A 316 -9.39 24.17 19.78
C ALA A 316 -8.16 23.48 20.43
N PRO A 317 -6.99 23.37 19.78
CA PRO A 317 -5.80 22.75 20.39
C PRO A 317 -5.35 23.46 21.67
N TRP A 318 -5.50 24.77 21.74
CA TRP A 318 -5.09 25.58 22.88
C TRP A 318 -6.17 25.63 23.96
N ALA A 319 -7.43 25.67 23.57
CA ALA A 319 -8.57 25.62 24.48
C ALA A 319 -8.64 24.30 25.27
N GLN A 320 -8.20 23.19 24.66
CA GLN A 320 -8.16 21.85 25.28
C GLN A 320 -6.84 21.55 26.03
N ALA A 321 -5.91 22.50 26.06
CA ALA A 321 -4.63 22.35 26.76
C ALA A 321 -4.82 22.37 28.30
N THR A 322 -3.78 21.96 29.05
CA THR A 322 -3.79 22.06 30.53
C THR A 322 -3.96 23.50 30.99
N ARG A 323 -4.47 23.72 32.18
CA ARG A 323 -4.77 25.07 32.72
C ARG A 323 -3.56 26.02 32.63
N SER A 324 -2.36 25.53 32.91
CA SER A 324 -1.13 26.33 32.81
C SER A 324 -0.73 26.67 31.38
N GLN A 325 -0.87 25.71 30.46
CA GLN A 325 -0.60 25.91 29.04
C GLN A 325 -1.65 26.82 28.40
N ARG A 326 -2.93 26.65 28.76
CA ARG A 326 -4.00 27.52 28.27
C ARG A 326 -3.75 28.98 28.61
N ARG A 327 -3.38 29.28 29.86
CA ARG A 327 -3.01 30.65 30.24
C ARG A 327 -1.90 31.24 29.38
N TYR A 328 -0.85 30.47 29.14
CA TYR A 328 0.25 30.89 28.25
C TYR A 328 -0.24 31.20 26.83
N PHE A 329 -1.10 30.36 26.27
CA PHE A 329 -1.64 30.55 24.93
C PHE A 329 -2.62 31.75 24.86
N ASP A 330 -3.43 31.96 25.88
CA ASP A 330 -4.35 33.09 25.99
C ASP A 330 -3.56 34.42 26.06
N GLU A 331 -2.46 34.47 26.81
CA GLU A 331 -1.55 35.63 26.88
C GLU A 331 -0.85 35.89 25.53
N LEU A 332 -0.40 34.85 24.81
CA LEU A 332 0.13 34.96 23.47
C LEU A 332 -0.89 35.51 22.48
N LEU A 333 -2.10 34.95 22.46
CA LEU A 333 -3.18 35.41 21.58
C LEU A 333 -3.54 36.86 21.85
N THR A 334 -3.56 37.27 23.13
CA THR A 334 -3.84 38.64 23.52
C THR A 334 -2.80 39.60 22.96
N SER A 335 -1.53 39.25 23.03
CA SER A 335 -0.43 40.04 22.47
C SER A 335 -0.52 40.16 20.94
N VAL A 336 -0.77 39.04 20.25
CA VAL A 336 -0.94 39.01 18.79
C VAL A 336 -2.17 39.80 18.35
N ALA A 337 -3.32 39.66 19.05
CA ALA A 337 -4.53 40.40 18.75
C ALA A 337 -4.33 41.92 18.92
N ALA A 338 -3.61 42.35 19.98
CA ALA A 338 -3.27 43.73 20.20
C ALA A 338 -2.37 44.31 19.08
N HIS A 339 -1.37 43.52 18.63
CA HIS A 339 -0.50 43.91 17.51
C HIS A 339 -1.29 44.05 16.20
N LEU A 340 -2.25 43.16 15.95
CA LEU A 340 -3.09 43.15 14.74
C LEU A 340 -4.26 44.17 14.85
N GLY A 341 -4.46 44.82 15.99
CA GLY A 341 -5.57 45.76 16.21
C GLY A 341 -6.93 45.10 16.21
N VAL A 342 -7.03 43.79 16.56
CA VAL A 342 -8.28 43.05 16.60
C VAL A 342 -8.69 42.73 18.05
N SER A 343 -10.02 42.64 18.27
CA SER A 343 -10.53 42.28 19.61
C SER A 343 -10.57 40.78 19.81
N MET A 344 -10.17 40.31 20.98
CA MET A 344 -10.29 38.91 21.39
C MET A 344 -11.74 38.41 21.54
N GLN A 345 -12.72 39.33 21.59
CA GLN A 345 -14.13 39.01 21.88
C GLN A 345 -15.01 38.86 20.63
N ILE A 346 -14.52 39.28 19.47
CA ILE A 346 -15.30 39.11 18.23
C ILE A 346 -15.20 37.66 17.73
N PRO A 347 -16.26 37.12 17.10
CA PRO A 347 -16.22 35.80 16.46
C PRO A 347 -15.14 35.73 15.40
N VAL A 348 -14.46 34.57 15.30
CA VAL A 348 -13.37 34.37 14.32
C VAL A 348 -13.84 34.59 12.88
N ARG A 349 -15.10 34.31 12.54
CA ARG A 349 -15.67 34.59 11.21
C ARG A 349 -15.65 36.09 10.84
N ASP A 350 -15.65 36.97 11.84
CA ASP A 350 -15.71 38.43 11.68
C ASP A 350 -14.30 39.08 11.74
N LEU A 351 -13.24 38.26 11.96
CA LEU A 351 -11.84 38.70 11.90
C LEU A 351 -11.41 38.96 10.45
N PRO A 352 -10.56 39.97 10.21
CA PRO A 352 -9.89 40.14 8.92
C PRO A 352 -9.13 38.86 8.52
N ALA A 353 -9.17 38.51 7.23
CA ALA A 353 -8.48 37.29 6.73
C ALA A 353 -6.98 37.30 7.00
N GLU A 354 -6.34 38.47 6.94
CA GLU A 354 -4.91 38.65 7.26
C GLU A 354 -4.61 38.36 8.73
N ALA A 355 -5.48 38.85 9.64
CA ALA A 355 -5.34 38.60 11.07
C ALA A 355 -5.50 37.10 11.39
N LEU A 356 -6.50 36.45 10.80
CA LEU A 356 -6.67 35.00 10.92
C LEU A 356 -5.47 34.23 10.34
N GLY A 357 -4.94 34.67 9.21
CA GLY A 357 -3.72 34.12 8.60
C GLY A 357 -2.53 34.21 9.52
N THR A 358 -2.30 35.37 10.16
CA THR A 358 -1.22 35.55 11.13
C THR A 358 -1.39 34.67 12.36
N ILE A 359 -2.60 34.55 12.90
CA ILE A 359 -2.87 33.66 14.04
C ILE A 359 -2.57 32.20 13.68
N LEU A 360 -2.99 31.74 12.52
CA LEU A 360 -2.81 30.34 12.11
C LEU A 360 -1.39 30.02 11.66
N PHE A 361 -0.76 30.90 10.87
CA PHE A 361 0.48 30.59 10.16
C PHE A 361 1.69 31.40 10.61
N GLY A 362 1.48 32.40 11.47
CA GLY A 362 2.56 33.24 12.02
C GLY A 362 2.72 34.59 11.33
N SER A 363 3.60 35.43 11.87
CA SER A 363 3.82 36.80 11.43
C SER A 363 4.82 36.94 10.27
N ASN A 364 5.23 35.84 9.60
CA ASN A 364 6.16 35.82 8.46
C ASN A 364 7.50 36.59 8.68
N GLY A 365 7.94 36.67 9.92
CA GLY A 365 9.16 37.37 10.29
C GLY A 365 8.96 38.80 10.87
N ASP A 366 7.73 39.32 10.80
CA ASP A 366 7.42 40.59 11.46
C ASP A 366 7.48 40.44 12.98
N LEU A 367 8.11 41.39 13.66
CA LEU A 367 8.26 41.38 15.11
C LEU A 367 6.94 41.73 15.78
N VAL A 368 6.53 40.94 16.71
CA VAL A 368 5.36 41.12 17.57
C VAL A 368 5.82 41.22 19.01
N SER A 369 5.39 42.26 19.74
CA SER A 369 5.64 42.36 21.18
C SER A 369 4.82 41.31 21.92
N LEU A 370 5.43 40.17 22.15
CA LEU A 370 4.80 39.04 22.87
C LEU A 370 5.01 39.20 24.38
N CYS A 371 3.92 39.10 25.12
CA CYS A 371 3.89 39.16 26.57
C CYS A 371 3.25 37.93 27.15
N TYR A 372 4.01 37.10 27.88
CA TYR A 372 3.55 35.82 28.41
C TYR A 372 4.24 35.46 29.74
N THR A 373 3.58 34.64 30.53
CA THR A 373 4.09 34.23 31.85
C THR A 373 4.65 32.81 31.81
N VAL A 374 5.93 32.65 32.17
CA VAL A 374 6.59 31.34 32.31
C VAL A 374 7.07 31.19 33.74
N ARG A 375 6.65 30.12 34.39
CA ARG A 375 6.99 29.81 35.83
C ARG A 375 6.68 30.93 36.81
N GLY A 376 5.70 31.79 36.50
CA GLY A 376 5.28 32.91 37.33
C GLY A 376 6.02 34.23 37.04
N GLU A 377 6.98 34.26 36.15
CA GLU A 377 7.68 35.45 35.69
C GLU A 377 7.12 35.94 34.37
N LEU A 378 6.91 37.25 34.25
CA LEU A 378 6.43 37.90 33.04
C LEU A 378 7.61 38.11 32.07
N HIS A 379 7.49 37.53 30.90
CA HIS A 379 8.42 37.71 29.80
C HIS A 379 7.82 38.64 28.76
N THR A 380 8.59 39.59 28.29
CA THR A 380 8.24 40.46 27.14
C THR A 380 9.40 40.42 26.15
N ALA A 381 9.09 40.04 24.91
CA ALA A 381 10.09 39.99 23.84
C ALA A 381 9.48 40.43 22.52
N ASP A 382 10.25 41.17 21.74
CA ASP A 382 9.90 41.51 20.35
C ASP A 382 10.45 40.40 19.45
N GLU A 383 9.64 39.45 19.11
CA GLU A 383 10.03 38.29 18.30
C GLU A 383 8.91 37.90 17.29
N PRO A 384 9.26 37.22 16.20
CA PRO A 384 8.25 36.77 15.25
C PRO A 384 7.30 35.77 15.93
N PHE A 385 6.00 35.96 15.75
CA PHE A 385 5.01 34.98 16.19
C PHE A 385 5.00 33.76 15.27
N GLU A 386 5.24 32.58 15.83
CA GLU A 386 5.37 31.35 15.05
C GLU A 386 4.04 30.93 14.37
N GLY A 387 2.88 31.20 14.95
CA GLY A 387 1.57 30.72 14.52
C GLY A 387 1.18 29.37 15.11
N VAL A 388 -0.13 29.12 15.19
CA VAL A 388 -0.68 27.90 15.80
C VAL A 388 -0.23 26.64 15.05
N ILE A 389 -0.36 26.62 13.73
CA ILE A 389 -0.06 25.46 12.88
C ILE A 389 1.44 25.16 12.84
N PRO A 390 2.35 26.10 12.60
CA PRO A 390 3.79 25.85 12.69
C PRO A 390 4.22 25.37 14.07
N MET A 391 3.69 25.97 15.15
CA MET A 391 3.98 25.54 16.52
C MET A 391 3.57 24.09 16.78
N MET A 392 2.38 23.68 16.33
CA MET A 392 1.92 22.30 16.43
C MET A 392 2.79 21.36 15.61
N ARG A 393 3.20 21.76 14.40
CA ARG A 393 4.10 20.98 13.53
C ARG A 393 5.47 20.77 14.16
N ARG A 394 6.06 21.83 14.74
CA ARG A 394 7.33 21.74 15.46
C ARG A 394 7.22 20.79 16.66
N ARG A 395 6.18 20.96 17.48
CA ARG A 395 5.94 20.06 18.63
C ARG A 395 5.76 18.60 18.23
N LEU A 396 5.06 18.34 17.13
CA LEU A 396 4.91 16.97 16.59
C LEU A 396 6.26 16.35 16.22
N GLY A 397 7.20 17.15 15.70
CA GLY A 397 8.57 16.70 15.36
C GLY A 397 9.48 16.49 16.58
N GLU A 398 9.27 17.26 17.64
CA GLU A 398 10.12 17.26 18.85
C GLU A 398 9.62 16.27 19.93
N THR A 399 8.31 15.96 19.95
CA THR A 399 7.73 15.14 21.02
C THR A 399 8.06 13.66 20.87
N SER A 400 8.47 13.05 21.98
CA SER A 400 8.58 11.59 22.14
C SER A 400 7.37 11.00 22.90
N ASP A 401 6.41 11.83 23.36
CA ASP A 401 5.21 11.39 24.08
C ASP A 401 4.09 11.03 23.09
N ASP A 402 3.69 9.77 23.08
CA ASP A 402 2.62 9.25 22.23
C ASP A 402 1.27 9.91 22.52
N ALA A 403 1.01 10.34 23.76
CA ALA A 403 -0.23 11.03 24.12
C ALA A 403 -0.27 12.45 23.54
N GLU A 404 0.84 13.18 23.57
CA GLU A 404 0.95 14.49 22.93
C GLU A 404 0.89 14.36 21.41
N ARG A 405 1.59 13.39 20.82
CA ARG A 405 1.51 13.07 19.39
C ARG A 405 0.06 12.83 18.96
N SER A 406 -0.67 11.98 19.67
CA SER A 406 -2.07 11.67 19.36
C SER A 406 -2.99 12.89 19.49
N ARG A 407 -2.71 13.80 20.44
CA ARG A 407 -3.47 15.07 20.58
C ARG A 407 -3.25 16.02 19.40
N ILE A 408 -2.07 16.01 18.79
CA ILE A 408 -1.81 16.84 17.61
C ILE A 408 -2.39 16.17 16.36
N GLU A 409 -2.23 14.86 16.22
CA GLU A 409 -2.68 14.10 15.06
C GLU A 409 -4.19 14.15 14.81
N GLN A 410 -5.01 14.39 15.84
CA GLN A 410 -6.48 14.57 15.65
C GLN A 410 -6.85 15.81 14.83
N TYR A 411 -5.94 16.80 14.74
CA TYR A 411 -6.12 18.01 13.92
C TYR A 411 -5.52 17.86 12.52
N MET A 412 -5.09 16.65 12.14
CA MET A 412 -4.45 16.38 10.85
C MET A 412 -5.36 15.59 9.93
N ILE A 413 -5.37 16.02 8.67
CA ILE A 413 -6.05 15.30 7.57
C ILE A 413 -5.03 14.76 6.59
N PRO A 414 -5.32 13.63 5.92
CA PRO A 414 -4.50 13.17 4.81
C PRO A 414 -4.73 14.06 3.59
N ARG A 415 -3.63 14.60 3.04
CA ARG A 415 -3.61 15.33 1.76
C ARG A 415 -2.74 14.59 0.76
N THR A 416 -3.09 14.69 -0.51
CA THR A 416 -2.26 14.11 -1.58
C THR A 416 -0.86 14.72 -1.51
N CYS A 417 0.15 13.87 -1.49
CA CYS A 417 1.55 14.31 -1.42
C CYS A 417 1.88 15.22 -2.62
N PRO A 418 2.36 16.45 -2.41
CA PRO A 418 2.63 17.39 -3.50
C PRO A 418 3.74 16.91 -4.44
N THR A 419 4.74 16.20 -3.93
CA THR A 419 5.90 15.73 -4.68
C THR A 419 5.54 14.58 -5.62
N CYS A 420 4.92 13.51 -5.11
CA CYS A 420 4.57 12.36 -5.94
C CYS A 420 3.15 12.42 -6.49
N ARG A 421 2.33 13.39 -6.11
CA ARG A 421 0.94 13.56 -6.53
C ARG A 421 0.08 12.29 -6.42
N GLY A 422 0.35 11.53 -5.34
CA GLY A 422 -0.37 10.28 -5.07
C GLY A 422 0.26 9.02 -5.66
N SER A 423 1.24 9.12 -6.57
CA SER A 423 1.88 7.97 -7.22
C SER A 423 2.72 7.10 -6.28
N ARG A 424 3.07 7.60 -5.09
CA ARG A 424 3.86 6.94 -4.03
C ARG A 424 5.34 6.72 -4.37
N LEU A 425 5.74 6.97 -5.63
CA LEU A 425 7.08 6.72 -6.15
C LEU A 425 7.89 8.01 -6.26
N ARG A 426 9.19 7.85 -6.35
CA ARG A 426 10.14 8.95 -6.59
C ARG A 426 9.95 9.51 -8.01
N PRO A 427 10.14 10.82 -8.23
CA PRO A 427 10.02 11.44 -9.55
C PRO A 427 10.90 10.79 -10.63
N GLU A 428 12.12 10.38 -10.27
CA GLU A 428 13.06 9.74 -11.20
C GLU A 428 12.53 8.40 -11.73
N VAL A 429 11.87 7.63 -10.87
CA VAL A 429 11.25 6.34 -11.23
C VAL A 429 10.03 6.55 -12.13
N LEU A 430 9.29 7.65 -11.90
CA LEU A 430 8.14 8.02 -12.74
C LEU A 430 8.57 8.45 -14.16
N GLY A 431 9.84 8.78 -14.37
CA GLY A 431 10.41 8.99 -15.70
C GLY A 431 10.56 7.72 -16.53
N VAL A 432 10.37 6.52 -15.96
CA VAL A 432 10.52 5.25 -16.70
C VAL A 432 9.20 4.83 -17.32
N THR A 433 9.18 4.59 -18.64
CA THR A 433 7.98 4.19 -19.37
C THR A 433 8.11 2.83 -20.05
N VAL A 434 6.99 2.14 -20.20
CA VAL A 434 6.80 0.98 -21.06
C VAL A 434 5.61 1.28 -21.96
N ALA A 435 5.80 1.23 -23.28
CA ALA A 435 4.76 1.62 -24.23
C ALA A 435 4.13 2.98 -23.85
N GLU A 436 4.99 3.98 -23.64
CA GLU A 436 4.66 5.38 -23.34
C GLU A 436 3.90 5.62 -22.01
N ARG A 437 3.73 4.59 -21.16
CA ARG A 437 3.08 4.72 -19.85
C ARG A 437 4.07 4.48 -18.72
N THR A 438 3.96 5.30 -17.68
CA THR A 438 4.65 5.05 -16.41
C THR A 438 3.94 3.95 -15.64
N ILE A 439 4.63 3.33 -14.67
CA ILE A 439 4.01 2.33 -13.80
C ILE A 439 2.85 2.92 -12.98
N ALA A 440 2.92 4.21 -12.63
CA ALA A 440 1.86 4.90 -11.90
C ALA A 440 0.64 5.15 -12.78
N ASP A 441 0.83 5.60 -14.03
CA ASP A 441 -0.27 5.77 -14.99
C ASP A 441 -1.02 4.47 -15.19
N LEU A 442 -0.27 3.36 -15.37
CA LEU A 442 -0.86 2.04 -15.53
C LEU A 442 -1.61 1.57 -14.28
N ALA A 443 -1.06 1.82 -13.10
CA ALA A 443 -1.72 1.45 -11.84
C ALA A 443 -3.00 2.26 -11.58
N ALA A 444 -3.09 3.47 -12.12
CA ALA A 444 -4.28 4.33 -12.02
C ALA A 444 -5.38 4.00 -13.04
N LEU A 445 -5.09 3.16 -14.05
CA LEU A 445 -6.12 2.70 -14.99
C LEU A 445 -7.12 1.76 -14.31
N PRO A 446 -8.39 1.76 -14.74
CA PRO A 446 -9.31 0.66 -14.46
C PRO A 446 -8.71 -0.67 -14.91
N VAL A 447 -8.92 -1.74 -14.14
CA VAL A 447 -8.38 -3.08 -14.41
C VAL A 447 -8.73 -3.54 -15.84
N ARG A 448 -9.92 -3.20 -16.35
CA ARG A 448 -10.33 -3.52 -17.73
C ARG A 448 -9.42 -2.84 -18.77
N ASP A 449 -9.06 -1.57 -18.54
CA ASP A 449 -8.23 -0.81 -19.46
C ASP A 449 -6.75 -1.24 -19.35
N ALA A 450 -6.31 -1.59 -18.13
CA ALA A 450 -4.99 -2.20 -17.92
C ALA A 450 -4.87 -3.57 -18.62
N LEU A 451 -5.94 -4.37 -18.65
CA LEU A 451 -5.99 -5.63 -19.41
C LEU A 451 -5.87 -5.37 -20.92
N SER A 452 -6.63 -4.41 -21.45
CA SER A 452 -6.54 -4.02 -22.86
C SER A 452 -5.14 -3.54 -23.23
N TRP A 453 -4.48 -2.74 -22.38
CA TRP A 453 -3.09 -2.35 -22.56
C TRP A 453 -2.15 -3.57 -22.60
N ALA A 454 -2.33 -4.53 -21.70
CA ALA A 454 -1.50 -5.74 -21.67
C ALA A 454 -1.72 -6.63 -22.90
N ASP A 455 -2.92 -6.63 -23.50
CA ASP A 455 -3.22 -7.32 -24.76
C ASP A 455 -2.47 -6.71 -25.93
N THR A 456 -2.43 -5.36 -26.01
CA THR A 456 -1.77 -4.63 -27.10
C THR A 456 -0.26 -4.57 -26.97
N LEU A 457 0.31 -4.82 -25.78
CA LEU A 457 1.74 -4.69 -25.50
C LEU A 457 2.60 -5.66 -26.34
N LEU A 458 2.09 -6.84 -26.65
CA LEU A 458 2.78 -7.88 -27.43
C LEU A 458 2.38 -7.90 -28.89
N ASP A 459 1.48 -7.02 -29.32
CA ASP A 459 1.03 -6.91 -30.69
C ASP A 459 2.09 -6.16 -31.51
N ALA A 460 2.57 -6.83 -32.58
CA ALA A 460 3.58 -6.27 -33.47
C ALA A 460 3.05 -5.09 -34.30
N ASP A 461 1.75 -5.04 -34.55
CA ASP A 461 1.07 -4.00 -35.30
C ASP A 461 0.65 -2.81 -34.44
N SER A 462 0.95 -2.85 -33.12
CA SER A 462 0.65 -1.76 -32.19
C SER A 462 1.49 -0.51 -32.52
N PRO A 463 0.93 0.70 -32.47
CA PRO A 463 1.66 1.94 -32.69
C PRO A 463 2.79 2.15 -31.67
N VAL A 464 2.75 1.47 -30.53
CA VAL A 464 3.76 1.46 -29.46
C VAL A 464 4.49 0.12 -29.37
N ALA A 465 4.71 -0.54 -30.52
CA ALA A 465 5.35 -1.84 -30.58
C ALA A 465 6.71 -1.86 -29.88
N LEU A 466 6.93 -2.90 -29.08
CA LEU A 466 8.20 -3.15 -28.41
C LEU A 466 9.22 -3.69 -29.43
N ALA A 467 10.51 -3.39 -29.22
CA ALA A 467 11.58 -4.01 -29.98
C ALA A 467 11.54 -5.55 -29.83
N PRO A 468 11.95 -6.35 -30.87
CA PRO A 468 11.85 -7.81 -30.83
C PRO A 468 12.47 -8.47 -29.60
N ARG A 469 13.61 -7.94 -29.13
CA ARG A 469 14.28 -8.41 -27.91
C ARG A 469 13.43 -8.13 -26.66
N ALA A 470 12.79 -6.98 -26.59
CA ALA A 470 11.93 -6.61 -25.47
C ALA A 470 10.66 -7.47 -25.43
N ILE A 471 10.10 -7.84 -26.59
CA ILE A 471 8.95 -8.76 -26.68
C ILE A 471 9.28 -10.13 -26.08
N LEU A 472 10.47 -10.69 -26.36
CA LEU A 472 10.88 -11.96 -25.79
C LEU A 472 10.94 -11.93 -24.25
N ILE A 473 11.42 -10.83 -23.69
CA ILE A 473 11.52 -10.63 -22.23
C ILE A 473 10.13 -10.36 -21.64
N ALA A 474 9.32 -9.53 -22.29
CA ALA A 474 8.01 -9.13 -21.81
C ALA A 474 7.00 -10.27 -21.82
N ARG A 475 7.05 -11.15 -22.80
CA ARG A 475 6.03 -12.20 -23.05
C ARG A 475 5.66 -13.03 -21.82
N PRO A 476 6.59 -13.66 -21.07
CA PRO A 476 6.25 -14.44 -19.90
C PRO A 476 5.66 -13.58 -18.78
N ILE A 477 6.16 -12.36 -18.60
CA ILE A 477 5.70 -11.43 -17.55
C ILE A 477 4.29 -10.93 -17.88
N THR A 478 4.05 -10.51 -19.12
CA THR A 478 2.74 -10.03 -19.58
C THR A 478 1.68 -11.13 -19.52
N LYS A 479 2.05 -12.39 -19.77
CA LYS A 479 1.13 -13.53 -19.62
C LYS A 479 0.58 -13.60 -18.19
N GLU A 480 1.43 -13.44 -17.18
CA GLU A 480 1.03 -13.46 -15.77
C GLU A 480 0.17 -12.23 -15.39
N ILE A 481 0.55 -11.05 -15.88
CA ILE A 481 -0.23 -9.82 -15.68
C ILE A 481 -1.63 -9.99 -16.27
N ARG A 482 -1.73 -10.45 -17.52
CA ARG A 482 -3.01 -10.67 -18.24
C ARG A 482 -3.91 -11.65 -17.49
N ALA A 483 -3.35 -12.78 -17.08
CA ALA A 483 -4.11 -13.80 -16.35
C ALA A 483 -4.74 -13.23 -15.10
N ARG A 484 -3.98 -12.49 -14.28
CA ARG A 484 -4.48 -11.89 -13.04
C ARG A 484 -5.48 -10.75 -13.28
N LEU A 485 -5.23 -9.91 -14.29
CA LEU A 485 -6.17 -8.84 -14.68
C LEU A 485 -7.49 -9.44 -15.20
N SER A 486 -7.43 -10.50 -16.02
CA SER A 486 -8.62 -11.21 -16.52
C SER A 486 -9.46 -11.75 -15.35
N PHE A 487 -8.84 -12.40 -14.36
CA PHE A 487 -9.58 -12.90 -13.19
C PHE A 487 -10.26 -11.78 -12.40
N LEU A 488 -9.65 -10.60 -12.29
CA LEU A 488 -10.32 -9.46 -11.65
C LEU A 488 -11.54 -8.97 -12.46
N VAL A 489 -11.45 -8.99 -13.79
CA VAL A 489 -12.59 -8.68 -14.67
C VAL A 489 -13.67 -9.74 -14.52
N ASP A 490 -13.31 -11.02 -14.49
CA ASP A 490 -14.21 -12.17 -14.41
C ASP A 490 -15.01 -12.20 -13.08
N VAL A 491 -14.45 -11.67 -12.00
CA VAL A 491 -15.17 -11.49 -10.72
C VAL A 491 -15.89 -10.15 -10.59
N GLY A 492 -16.06 -9.40 -11.69
CA GLY A 492 -16.80 -8.13 -11.72
C GLY A 492 -16.04 -6.92 -11.13
N LEU A 493 -14.71 -6.97 -11.01
CA LEU A 493 -13.88 -5.90 -10.46
C LEU A 493 -13.15 -5.07 -11.53
N GLY A 494 -13.56 -5.14 -12.78
CA GLY A 494 -12.92 -4.44 -13.89
C GLY A 494 -12.91 -2.90 -13.80
N TYR A 495 -13.72 -2.33 -12.90
CA TYR A 495 -13.78 -0.89 -12.65
C TYR A 495 -12.76 -0.38 -11.61
N LEU A 496 -12.18 -1.28 -10.80
CA LEU A 496 -11.18 -0.92 -9.80
C LEU A 496 -9.86 -0.50 -10.46
N THR A 497 -9.09 0.33 -9.75
CA THR A 497 -7.72 0.65 -10.15
C THR A 497 -6.71 -0.12 -9.28
N LEU A 498 -5.52 -0.40 -9.83
CA LEU A 498 -4.50 -1.17 -9.11
C LEU A 498 -3.87 -0.38 -7.95
N ASP A 499 -3.87 0.94 -8.01
CA ASP A 499 -3.36 1.85 -6.98
C ASP A 499 -4.34 2.07 -5.82
N ARG A 500 -5.62 1.65 -5.98
CA ARG A 500 -6.63 1.81 -4.94
C ARG A 500 -6.20 1.15 -3.64
N ALA A 501 -6.22 1.93 -2.55
CA ALA A 501 -5.81 1.46 -1.24
C ALA A 501 -6.76 0.35 -0.73
N ALA A 502 -6.21 -0.74 -0.21
CA ALA A 502 -6.97 -1.89 0.29
C ALA A 502 -7.97 -1.52 1.39
N ALA A 503 -7.62 -0.56 2.25
CA ALA A 503 -8.48 -0.10 3.34
C ALA A 503 -9.77 0.62 2.86
N THR A 504 -9.83 1.02 1.58
CA THR A 504 -11.01 1.68 0.99
C THR A 504 -11.96 0.72 0.28
N LEU A 505 -11.63 -0.56 0.24
CA LEU A 505 -12.45 -1.58 -0.41
C LEU A 505 -13.65 -1.95 0.48
N SER A 506 -14.78 -2.20 -0.13
CA SER A 506 -15.90 -2.88 0.55
C SER A 506 -15.54 -4.33 0.88
N GLY A 507 -16.27 -4.94 1.83
CA GLY A 507 -16.06 -6.35 2.19
C GLY A 507 -16.17 -7.30 0.99
N GLY A 508 -17.18 -7.08 0.13
CA GLY A 508 -17.37 -7.86 -1.08
C GLY A 508 -16.29 -7.66 -2.14
N GLU A 509 -15.76 -6.43 -2.33
CA GLU A 509 -14.62 -6.19 -3.23
C GLU A 509 -13.36 -6.92 -2.74
N ALA A 510 -13.05 -6.81 -1.44
CA ALA A 510 -11.89 -7.47 -0.85
C ALA A 510 -11.98 -9.00 -0.96
N GLN A 511 -13.16 -9.57 -0.74
CA GLN A 511 -13.43 -10.99 -0.89
C GLN A 511 -13.21 -11.48 -2.33
N ARG A 512 -13.75 -10.75 -3.32
CA ARG A 512 -13.57 -11.09 -4.75
C ARG A 512 -12.12 -10.92 -5.21
N ILE A 513 -11.37 -9.93 -4.68
CA ILE A 513 -9.93 -9.84 -4.95
C ILE A 513 -9.20 -11.08 -4.45
N ARG A 514 -9.51 -11.56 -3.23
CA ARG A 514 -8.92 -12.81 -2.71
C ARG A 514 -9.29 -14.00 -3.57
N LEU A 515 -10.55 -14.09 -4.00
CA LEU A 515 -11.00 -15.15 -4.90
C LEU A 515 -10.20 -15.13 -6.22
N ALA A 516 -10.07 -13.97 -6.87
CA ALA A 516 -9.31 -13.81 -8.11
C ALA A 516 -7.84 -14.22 -7.92
N THR A 517 -7.23 -13.85 -6.78
CA THR A 517 -5.84 -14.21 -6.46
C THR A 517 -5.67 -15.73 -6.32
N GLN A 518 -6.61 -16.42 -5.67
CA GLN A 518 -6.56 -17.87 -5.48
C GLN A 518 -6.74 -18.64 -6.79
N ILE A 519 -7.60 -18.16 -7.69
CA ILE A 519 -7.77 -18.75 -9.02
C ILE A 519 -6.46 -18.59 -9.83
N GLY A 520 -5.86 -17.42 -9.76
CA GLY A 520 -4.58 -17.13 -10.42
C GLY A 520 -3.44 -18.05 -9.96
N ALA A 521 -3.52 -18.60 -8.75
CA ALA A 521 -2.54 -19.56 -8.25
C ALA A 521 -2.64 -20.95 -8.89
N GLY A 522 -3.76 -21.28 -9.60
CA GLY A 522 -3.94 -22.54 -10.35
C GLY A 522 -3.89 -23.81 -9.47
N LEU A 523 -4.27 -23.71 -8.20
CA LEU A 523 -4.25 -24.83 -7.27
C LEU A 523 -5.31 -25.87 -7.65
N THR A 524 -4.96 -27.14 -7.48
CA THR A 524 -5.84 -28.30 -7.74
C THR A 524 -5.95 -29.19 -6.51
N GLY A 525 -7.10 -29.85 -6.34
CA GLY A 525 -7.34 -30.75 -5.20
C GLY A 525 -7.57 -30.02 -3.86
N VAL A 526 -7.89 -28.73 -3.90
CA VAL A 526 -8.12 -27.86 -2.74
C VAL A 526 -9.61 -27.76 -2.44
N LEU A 527 -9.96 -27.54 -1.17
CA LEU A 527 -11.30 -27.21 -0.72
C LEU A 527 -11.42 -25.69 -0.52
N TYR A 528 -12.17 -25.02 -1.40
CA TYR A 528 -12.51 -23.61 -1.25
C TYR A 528 -13.81 -23.44 -0.47
N ILE A 529 -13.81 -22.55 0.51
CA ILE A 529 -15.00 -22.23 1.31
C ILE A 529 -15.24 -20.73 1.25
N LEU A 530 -16.39 -20.30 0.73
CA LEU A 530 -16.75 -18.91 0.51
C LEU A 530 -17.99 -18.52 1.32
N ASP A 531 -17.98 -17.32 1.92
CA ASP A 531 -19.10 -16.78 2.69
C ASP A 531 -19.80 -15.66 1.91
N GLU A 532 -21.03 -15.93 1.46
CA GLU A 532 -21.91 -14.99 0.77
C GLU A 532 -21.20 -14.14 -0.33
N PRO A 533 -20.50 -14.75 -1.30
CA PRO A 533 -19.68 -14.02 -2.27
C PRO A 533 -20.48 -13.19 -3.28
N SER A 534 -21.81 -13.39 -3.37
CA SER A 534 -22.71 -12.62 -4.23
C SER A 534 -23.07 -11.22 -3.65
N ILE A 535 -22.77 -10.97 -2.36
CA ILE A 535 -23.13 -9.69 -1.71
C ILE A 535 -22.56 -8.49 -2.46
N GLY A 536 -23.45 -7.53 -2.77
CA GLY A 536 -23.09 -6.29 -3.44
C GLY A 536 -22.75 -6.40 -4.93
N LEU A 537 -23.04 -7.56 -5.54
CA LEU A 537 -22.95 -7.73 -6.99
C LEU A 537 -24.19 -7.18 -7.71
N HIS A 538 -23.95 -6.57 -8.85
CA HIS A 538 -25.04 -6.30 -9.78
C HIS A 538 -25.46 -7.63 -10.47
N PRO A 539 -26.74 -7.84 -10.76
CA PRO A 539 -27.20 -9.08 -11.42
C PRO A 539 -26.45 -9.46 -12.71
N ARG A 540 -25.95 -8.45 -13.45
CA ARG A 540 -25.11 -8.70 -14.66
C ARG A 540 -23.79 -9.40 -14.37
N ASP A 541 -23.20 -9.14 -13.20
CA ASP A 541 -21.89 -9.67 -12.84
C ASP A 541 -21.99 -11.03 -12.13
N HIS A 542 -23.21 -11.40 -11.69
CA HIS A 542 -23.47 -12.66 -11.00
C HIS A 542 -23.16 -13.89 -11.85
N GLY A 543 -23.52 -13.84 -13.14
CA GLY A 543 -23.19 -14.91 -14.08
C GLY A 543 -21.69 -15.16 -14.25
N GLN A 544 -20.85 -14.10 -14.18
CA GLN A 544 -19.40 -14.21 -14.22
C GLN A 544 -18.86 -14.90 -12.96
N LEU A 545 -19.37 -14.54 -11.78
CA LEU A 545 -18.99 -15.18 -10.52
C LEU A 545 -19.30 -16.68 -10.54
N LEU A 546 -20.48 -17.06 -11.04
CA LEU A 546 -20.87 -18.48 -11.18
C LEU A 546 -19.99 -19.23 -12.18
N ALA A 547 -19.60 -18.59 -13.29
CA ALA A 547 -18.62 -19.15 -14.23
C ALA A 547 -17.27 -19.41 -13.56
N THR A 548 -16.83 -18.48 -12.71
CA THR A 548 -15.61 -18.59 -11.90
C THR A 548 -15.68 -19.80 -10.94
N PHE A 549 -16.78 -20.02 -10.25
CA PHE A 549 -16.94 -21.20 -9.38
C PHE A 549 -16.90 -22.52 -10.16
N ARG A 550 -17.53 -22.55 -11.33
CA ARG A 550 -17.46 -23.72 -12.22
C ARG A 550 -16.03 -23.98 -12.70
N GLN A 551 -15.30 -22.94 -13.06
CA GLN A 551 -13.90 -23.06 -13.45
C GLN A 551 -13.04 -23.63 -12.32
N LEU A 552 -13.20 -23.15 -11.06
CA LEU A 552 -12.51 -23.70 -9.90
C LEU A 552 -12.81 -25.18 -9.70
N ARG A 553 -14.10 -25.56 -9.80
CA ARG A 553 -14.54 -26.97 -9.72
C ARG A 553 -13.92 -27.83 -10.85
N ASP A 554 -13.95 -27.32 -12.08
CA ASP A 554 -13.50 -28.07 -13.27
C ASP A 554 -11.96 -28.26 -13.27
N LEU A 555 -11.22 -27.46 -12.50
CA LEU A 555 -9.80 -27.67 -12.17
C LEU A 555 -9.57 -28.82 -11.17
N GLY A 556 -10.63 -29.51 -10.69
CA GLY A 556 -10.52 -30.59 -9.72
C GLY A 556 -10.51 -30.12 -8.28
N ASN A 557 -11.19 -29.01 -7.97
CA ASN A 557 -11.34 -28.50 -6.61
C ASN A 557 -12.75 -28.72 -6.09
N SER A 558 -12.88 -28.84 -4.77
CA SER A 558 -14.17 -28.81 -4.09
C SER A 558 -14.49 -27.36 -3.73
N VAL A 559 -15.68 -26.88 -4.08
CA VAL A 559 -16.12 -25.51 -3.81
C VAL A 559 -17.36 -25.52 -2.95
N ILE A 560 -17.25 -25.06 -1.71
CA ILE A 560 -18.36 -24.88 -0.78
C ILE A 560 -18.71 -23.40 -0.69
N VAL A 561 -19.94 -23.05 -0.98
CA VAL A 561 -20.42 -21.66 -0.93
C VAL A 561 -21.56 -21.57 0.07
N VAL A 562 -21.41 -20.72 1.08
CA VAL A 562 -22.54 -20.36 1.96
C VAL A 562 -23.33 -19.27 1.25
N GLU A 563 -24.57 -19.56 0.84
CA GLU A 563 -25.35 -18.62 0.04
C GLU A 563 -26.84 -18.74 0.30
N HIS A 564 -27.56 -17.67 -0.01
CA HIS A 564 -29.00 -17.57 0.03
C HIS A 564 -29.61 -17.09 -1.30
N ASP A 565 -28.74 -16.77 -2.27
CA ASP A 565 -29.15 -16.34 -3.60
C ASP A 565 -29.67 -17.51 -4.46
N GLU A 566 -30.79 -17.26 -5.14
CA GLU A 566 -31.47 -18.29 -5.91
C GLU A 566 -30.66 -18.78 -7.13
N GLU A 567 -29.96 -17.89 -7.83
CA GLU A 567 -29.19 -18.27 -9.02
C GLU A 567 -27.99 -19.14 -8.64
N THR A 568 -27.32 -18.83 -7.52
CA THR A 568 -26.21 -19.63 -6.99
C THR A 568 -26.71 -21.01 -6.53
N ILE A 569 -27.84 -21.07 -5.83
CA ILE A 569 -28.48 -22.36 -5.42
C ILE A 569 -28.84 -23.19 -6.65
N ARG A 570 -29.38 -22.56 -7.69
CA ARG A 570 -29.72 -23.25 -8.95
C ARG A 570 -28.50 -23.73 -9.75
N ALA A 571 -27.35 -23.08 -9.58
CA ALA A 571 -26.10 -23.42 -10.23
C ALA A 571 -25.31 -24.54 -9.53
N ALA A 572 -25.68 -24.88 -8.29
CA ALA A 572 -25.02 -25.88 -7.47
C ALA A 572 -25.17 -27.32 -8.05
N ASP A 573 -24.15 -28.14 -7.88
CA ASP A 573 -24.19 -29.57 -8.12
C ASP A 573 -24.85 -30.32 -6.93
N TRP A 574 -24.64 -29.77 -5.71
CA TRP A 574 -25.14 -30.33 -4.46
C TRP A 574 -25.60 -29.24 -3.52
N ILE A 575 -26.66 -29.47 -2.79
CA ILE A 575 -27.23 -28.50 -1.83
C ILE A 575 -27.27 -29.14 -0.44
N VAL A 576 -26.92 -28.34 0.57
CA VAL A 576 -27.04 -28.67 1.99
C VAL A 576 -27.89 -27.57 2.64
N ASP A 577 -29.06 -27.88 3.13
CA ASP A 577 -29.99 -26.96 3.77
C ASP A 577 -29.96 -27.12 5.29
N ILE A 578 -29.66 -26.02 6.00
CA ILE A 578 -29.53 -25.94 7.47
C ILE A 578 -30.64 -25.05 8.03
N GLY A 579 -31.42 -25.63 8.94
CA GLY A 579 -32.58 -24.94 9.51
C GLY A 579 -33.16 -25.65 10.72
N PRO A 580 -34.53 -25.63 10.88
CA PRO A 580 -35.50 -24.81 10.11
C PRO A 580 -35.58 -23.36 10.54
N GLY A 581 -34.96 -22.98 11.68
CA GLY A 581 -34.98 -21.61 12.24
C GLY A 581 -33.60 -21.00 12.42
N ALA A 582 -33.52 -19.90 13.18
CA ALA A 582 -32.30 -19.22 13.54
C ALA A 582 -31.93 -19.47 15.02
N GLY A 583 -30.63 -19.30 15.37
CA GLY A 583 -30.15 -19.48 16.74
C GLY A 583 -30.47 -20.86 17.32
N GLU A 584 -31.11 -20.90 18.48
CA GLU A 584 -31.49 -22.16 19.16
C GLU A 584 -32.49 -23.02 18.37
N HIS A 585 -33.23 -22.41 17.44
CA HIS A 585 -34.18 -23.11 16.57
C HIS A 585 -33.57 -23.58 15.24
N GLY A 586 -32.30 -23.27 15.01
CA GLY A 586 -31.50 -23.71 13.86
C GLY A 586 -30.65 -24.94 14.16
N GLY A 587 -29.62 -25.13 13.38
CA GLY A 587 -28.56 -26.12 13.60
C GLY A 587 -28.93 -27.57 13.25
N VAL A 588 -30.03 -27.79 12.52
CA VAL A 588 -30.46 -29.12 12.07
C VAL A 588 -30.28 -29.25 10.55
N LEU A 589 -29.80 -30.39 10.08
CA LEU A 589 -29.76 -30.70 8.66
C LEU A 589 -31.20 -30.96 8.17
N VAL A 590 -31.72 -30.05 7.34
CA VAL A 590 -33.07 -30.14 6.78
C VAL A 590 -33.08 -31.05 5.55
N ALA A 591 -32.15 -30.81 4.63
CA ALA A 591 -31.98 -31.57 3.41
C ALA A 591 -30.51 -31.57 2.96
N SER A 592 -30.10 -32.68 2.30
CA SER A 592 -28.80 -32.76 1.61
C SER A 592 -28.92 -33.68 0.41
N GLY A 593 -28.50 -33.22 -0.77
CA GLY A 593 -28.61 -34.03 -1.98
C GLY A 593 -28.25 -33.26 -3.26
N PRO A 594 -28.24 -33.97 -4.41
CA PRO A 594 -28.15 -33.33 -5.71
C PRO A 594 -29.29 -32.31 -5.88
N ARG A 595 -29.02 -31.23 -6.59
CA ARG A 595 -29.97 -30.12 -6.82
C ARG A 595 -31.35 -30.65 -7.30
N GLU A 596 -31.36 -31.57 -8.26
CA GLU A 596 -32.58 -32.12 -8.85
C GLU A 596 -33.46 -32.86 -7.80
N ALA A 597 -32.81 -33.56 -6.87
CA ALA A 597 -33.51 -34.28 -5.81
C ALA A 597 -34.14 -33.34 -4.78
N ILE A 598 -33.46 -32.22 -4.49
CA ILE A 598 -33.96 -31.17 -3.55
C ILE A 598 -35.13 -30.41 -4.17
N ILE A 599 -35.06 -30.05 -5.46
CA ILE A 599 -36.14 -29.33 -6.19
C ILE A 599 -37.38 -30.22 -6.37
N ALA A 600 -37.20 -31.51 -6.59
CA ALA A 600 -38.33 -32.48 -6.77
C ALA A 600 -39.15 -32.70 -5.50
N GLY A 601 -38.73 -32.18 -4.38
CA GLY A 601 -39.41 -32.27 -3.08
C GLY A 601 -38.64 -33.08 -2.05
N PRO A 602 -38.71 -32.72 -0.77
CA PRO A 602 -37.90 -33.33 0.27
C PRO A 602 -38.33 -34.78 0.50
N ARG A 603 -37.47 -35.74 0.19
CA ARG A 603 -37.50 -37.02 0.90
C ARG A 603 -37.05 -36.71 2.33
N PRO A 604 -37.91 -36.95 3.37
CA PRO A 604 -37.47 -36.74 4.75
C PRO A 604 -36.23 -37.59 5.01
N LEU A 605 -35.16 -36.98 5.47
CA LEU A 605 -33.96 -37.68 5.91
C LEU A 605 -34.38 -38.71 6.98
N PRO A 606 -33.89 -39.96 6.92
CA PRO A 606 -34.27 -40.97 7.89
C PRO A 606 -33.82 -40.50 9.29
N ARG A 607 -34.80 -40.27 10.18
CA ARG A 607 -34.55 -40.01 11.60
C ARG A 607 -33.87 -41.24 12.19
N ARG A 608 -32.55 -41.20 12.43
CA ARG A 608 -31.87 -42.25 13.18
C ARG A 608 -32.37 -42.24 14.63
N GLY A 609 -33.07 -43.32 14.99
CA GLY A 609 -33.06 -43.92 16.30
C GLY A 609 -33.89 -43.27 17.41
N ARG A 610 -35.22 -43.58 17.43
CA ARG A 610 -35.91 -44.00 18.64
C ARG A 610 -36.88 -45.10 18.27
N PRO A 611 -36.89 -46.28 18.94
CA PRO A 611 -37.92 -47.28 18.72
C PRO A 611 -39.26 -46.72 19.17
N LEU A 612 -40.24 -46.71 18.25
CA LEU A 612 -41.62 -46.37 18.55
C LEU A 612 -42.15 -47.37 19.59
N ARG A 613 -42.40 -46.92 20.82
CA ARG A 613 -43.35 -47.57 21.70
C ARG A 613 -44.77 -47.27 21.20
N ALA A 614 -45.47 -48.30 20.78
CA ALA A 614 -46.91 -48.22 20.52
C ALA A 614 -47.64 -47.90 21.82
N GLY A 615 -48.53 -46.91 21.82
CA GLY A 615 -49.45 -46.70 22.95
C GLY A 615 -50.14 -45.31 22.86
N ALA A 616 -51.43 -45.41 22.60
CA ALA A 616 -52.53 -44.52 22.95
C ALA A 616 -52.71 -43.24 22.13
N ALA A 617 -53.72 -43.21 21.36
CA ALA A 617 -54.45 -42.10 20.79
C ALA A 617 -55.08 -41.23 21.90
N GLU A 618 -54.71 -39.99 22.02
CA GLU A 618 -55.42 -38.99 22.81
C GLU A 618 -55.79 -37.80 21.93
N ARG A 619 -57.07 -37.54 21.80
CA ARG A 619 -57.69 -36.46 21.05
C ARG A 619 -57.44 -35.17 21.81
N VAL A 620 -56.85 -34.18 21.20
CA VAL A 620 -56.77 -32.81 21.71
C VAL A 620 -57.79 -31.95 20.96
N GLN A 621 -58.75 -31.42 21.72
CA GLN A 621 -59.73 -30.41 21.28
C GLN A 621 -59.07 -29.04 21.22
N PRO A 622 -59.56 -28.12 20.35
CA PRO A 622 -59.04 -26.74 20.26
C PRO A 622 -59.53 -25.86 21.42
N PRO A 623 -58.78 -24.91 21.93
CA PRO A 623 -59.25 -24.00 22.95
C PRO A 623 -60.03 -22.81 22.39
N HIS A 624 -61.11 -22.50 23.12
CA HIS A 624 -62.01 -21.39 22.96
C HIS A 624 -61.35 -20.02 23.13
N ARG A 625 -61.89 -19.04 22.36
CA ARG A 625 -61.71 -17.61 22.56
C ARG A 625 -62.30 -17.17 23.90
N ALA A 626 -61.61 -16.30 24.62
CA ALA A 626 -62.21 -15.41 25.61
C ALA A 626 -61.57 -14.03 25.55
N SER A 627 -62.43 -13.06 25.47
CA SER A 627 -62.26 -11.63 25.43
C SER A 627 -62.01 -11.03 26.81
N GLY A 628 -61.31 -9.93 26.87
CA GLY A 628 -61.73 -8.85 27.77
C GLY A 628 -60.76 -8.25 28.76
N ALA A 629 -60.54 -7.00 28.56
CA ALA A 629 -60.46 -5.90 29.54
C ALA A 629 -59.16 -5.48 30.21
N ALA A 630 -58.88 -4.26 29.89
CA ALA A 630 -57.95 -3.28 30.45
C ALA A 630 -57.81 -3.18 31.98
N ARG A 631 -56.63 -2.78 32.44
CA ARG A 631 -56.39 -1.68 33.38
C ARG A 631 -54.90 -1.46 33.67
N ARG A 632 -54.46 -0.20 33.47
CA ARG A 632 -53.27 0.44 34.13
C ARG A 632 -53.72 1.03 35.47
N PRO A 633 -52.86 1.64 36.35
CA PRO A 633 -51.40 1.71 36.48
C PRO A 633 -50.91 1.58 37.96
N GLY A 634 -49.60 1.60 38.20
CA GLY A 634 -49.09 1.79 39.56
C GLY A 634 -47.57 1.88 39.68
N ARG A 635 -47.09 3.04 39.99
CA ARG A 635 -45.74 3.52 40.38
C ARG A 635 -45.08 2.73 41.51
N GLY A 636 -43.75 2.73 41.53
CA GLY A 636 -42.99 2.54 42.77
C GLY A 636 -41.51 2.15 42.59
N ASN A 637 -40.65 3.13 42.58
CA ASN A 637 -39.24 3.03 42.99
C ASN A 637 -39.19 3.21 44.52
N PRO A 638 -38.22 2.80 45.36
CA PRO A 638 -36.79 3.11 45.23
C PRO A 638 -35.77 2.13 45.91
N GLN A 639 -34.49 2.35 45.55
CA GLN A 639 -33.26 2.34 46.38
C GLN A 639 -32.90 1.15 47.28
N HIS A 640 -31.68 0.61 47.15
CA HIS A 640 -30.59 0.75 48.13
C HIS A 640 -29.30 -0.02 47.76
N ARG A 641 -28.19 0.72 47.74
CA ARG A 641 -26.86 0.52 48.37
C ARG A 641 -26.06 -0.75 48.08
N ALA A 642 -24.96 -0.63 47.36
CA ALA A 642 -23.57 -0.46 47.83
C ALA A 642 -22.99 -1.62 48.67
N ARG A 643 -21.91 -2.19 48.16
CA ARG A 643 -20.63 -2.38 48.87
C ARG A 643 -19.51 -2.87 47.98
N ARG A 644 -18.43 -2.18 48.09
CA ARG A 644 -17.03 -2.32 47.72
C ARG A 644 -16.43 -3.68 48.10
N HIS A 645 -15.46 -4.14 47.27
CA HIS A 645 -14.11 -4.55 47.71
C HIS A 645 -13.24 -4.79 46.44
N GLY A 646 -12.18 -4.04 46.28
CA GLY A 646 -10.93 -4.45 45.62
C GLY A 646 -9.94 -4.81 46.74
N PRO A 647 -8.62 -4.92 46.51
CA PRO A 647 -7.81 -5.00 45.28
C PRO A 647 -6.74 -6.13 45.36
N GLU A 648 -5.74 -6.08 44.46
CA GLU A 648 -4.40 -6.71 44.44
C GLU A 648 -4.21 -7.50 43.12
N GLY A 649 -3.28 -7.21 42.22
CA GLY A 649 -1.90 -6.78 42.34
C GLY A 649 -0.99 -7.88 41.86
N HIS A 650 -0.28 -7.65 40.72
CA HIS A 650 1.07 -8.09 40.38
C HIS A 650 1.29 -8.02 38.85
N ALA A 651 1.97 -7.01 38.35
CA ALA A 651 3.41 -6.99 38.04
C ALA A 651 3.81 -7.75 36.77
N ALA A 652 4.28 -6.97 35.80
CA ALA A 652 4.99 -7.33 34.57
C ALA A 652 6.32 -8.08 34.84
N PRO A 653 6.99 -8.65 33.80
CA PRO A 653 7.96 -7.83 33.08
C PRO A 653 8.06 -8.12 31.56
N ALA A 654 8.49 -7.11 30.82
CA ALA A 654 9.21 -7.27 29.56
C ALA A 654 10.63 -7.82 29.81
N PRO A 655 11.30 -8.44 28.81
CA PRO A 655 12.39 -7.72 28.19
C PRO A 655 12.64 -8.01 26.69
N LEU A 656 13.19 -7.04 25.99
CA LEU A 656 14.52 -6.93 25.37
C LEU A 656 14.87 -7.81 24.15
N LEU A 657 15.15 -7.11 23.05
CA LEU A 657 16.31 -7.22 22.14
C LEU A 657 16.45 -8.50 21.28
N THR A 658 16.50 -8.42 20.04
CA THR A 658 17.43 -7.80 19.07
C THR A 658 16.73 -7.54 17.73
#